data_fb8873c4491baaf38fb2c207103f8862
#
_entry.id   fb8873c4491baaf38fb2c207103f8862
#
_cell.length_a   1.000
_cell.length_b   1.000
_cell.length_c   1.000
_cell.angle_alpha   90.00
_cell.angle_beta   90.00
_cell.angle_gamma   90.00
#
_symmetry.space_group_name_H-M   'P 1'
#
loop_
_entity.id
_entity.type
_entity.pdbx_description
1 polymer ?
#
loop_
_entity_poly.entity_id
_entity_poly.type
_entity_poly.pdbx_seq_one_letter_code
_entity_poly.pdbx_strand_id
1 'polypeptide(L)'
;MTSPMRTVRAGFRLLALAASLGAAAAHASGGYEPEDLFFATTRPDQPVREFVERPAGYYTDYLVPYQVLWYWRLHGQAFSPDAVRAFSDLLDKLPREDSGMDDTDAAWTEWRQARGNAYAKLGHPLPDASKPAKPPSQQTPQWNADSLQASPNCFYGDAFRHATKTLARRMAHAAGDNKAAAPFVRHWLQAQEAVFHACDKEPAAMPELPPRAPAWLQADHAYQQAAWRFYANELDGADTAFADIAADKASPWRDLAAYMRLRVLARRNPGGEPSFSDRDSAGKESPEALKQQAELTKAVDAIVPPLLKNPRLQALHPSVHRLAEALRIRYLAPGTRLQRLADSLKTIGVPDAAAAKLLLLNHEFRNCALGGCAHVGPAQKSDLVQWLSTVRGFDGGGSPGDTWREKFSWSSYQRTRDLAWLMAAASLVPTGTAVDDKREAELQAALAAVPEDHPARFAATQLRAQRLFGQGRFKEARELIADAADSPLIAHSLSGQNLVKALLLPTAASEEEWRRLAIRPVVARRDPEAMEAKPSAVPLASAFDDDVVRFLNTRAPLAMWLRLATDPALSPALRDTLLETAWTRAVLAEDYATARRAAELRTASAQKAPGKGPDPIAGIRRSATLPTTDTAAWHRLLLERMASTTETLQPPHWPEAGWGVRPTPLKPGASPTYDRGMVIGSYGKWCSPLGVPASGPQAAGAADFEMPAFLPQQERTQQAALVEKLRAIPQDSVHFTQESLALMQRDRADPLVPQALSVAVKMARYTCQDKVVGDWSRKGLQALHANYPKSTWAASTPYWYGGR
;
A
#
# COMPACT_ATOMS: atom_id res chain seq x y z
N MET A 1 -12.83 -62.61 -1.90
CA MET A 1 -13.79 -61.62 -1.35
C MET A 1 -12.99 -60.53 -0.71
N THR A 2 -12.63 -59.48 -1.47
CA THR A 2 -11.85 -58.34 -1.01
C THR A 2 -12.80 -57.16 -0.76
N SER A 3 -12.73 -56.65 0.42
CA SER A 3 -13.64 -55.70 1.05
C SER A 3 -13.64 -54.31 0.34
N PRO A 4 -14.82 -53.71 0.12
CA PRO A 4 -14.95 -52.38 -0.51
C PRO A 4 -14.71 -51.17 0.42
N MET A 5 -14.15 -51.38 1.62
CA MET A 5 -13.98 -50.29 2.62
C MET A 5 -12.71 -49.45 2.46
N ARG A 6 -11.78 -49.77 1.57
CA ARG A 6 -10.53 -48.98 1.39
C ARG A 6 -10.68 -47.82 0.40
N THR A 7 -11.62 -47.86 -0.53
CA THR A 7 -11.83 -46.82 -1.54
C THR A 7 -12.60 -45.58 -1.00
N VAL A 8 -13.44 -45.74 0.01
CA VAL A 8 -14.22 -44.62 0.59
C VAL A 8 -13.34 -43.70 1.48
N ARG A 9 -12.30 -44.25 2.14
CA ARG A 9 -11.40 -43.45 2.97
C ARG A 9 -10.40 -42.58 2.17
N ALA A 10 -10.06 -42.96 0.93
CA ALA A 10 -9.23 -42.15 0.06
C ALA A 10 -9.99 -40.95 -0.55
N GLY A 11 -11.28 -41.16 -0.90
CA GLY A 11 -12.13 -40.07 -1.41
C GLY A 11 -12.42 -38.97 -0.39
N PHE A 12 -12.61 -39.36 0.89
CA PHE A 12 -12.84 -38.38 1.96
C PHE A 12 -11.59 -37.56 2.32
N ARG A 13 -10.40 -38.11 2.17
CA ARG A 13 -9.14 -37.36 2.39
C ARG A 13 -8.83 -36.38 1.27
N LEU A 14 -9.18 -36.70 0.03
CA LEU A 14 -9.04 -35.79 -1.10
C LEU A 14 -10.09 -34.68 -1.08
N LEU A 15 -11.30 -34.92 -0.64
CA LEU A 15 -12.34 -33.90 -0.46
C LEU A 15 -12.03 -32.97 0.73
N ALA A 16 -11.43 -33.47 1.81
CA ALA A 16 -11.00 -32.66 2.95
C ALA A 16 -9.75 -31.81 2.61
N LEU A 17 -8.86 -32.30 1.73
CA LEU A 17 -7.72 -31.52 1.25
C LEU A 17 -8.14 -30.43 0.25
N ALA A 18 -9.13 -30.72 -0.62
CA ALA A 18 -9.69 -29.72 -1.54
C ALA A 18 -10.52 -28.63 -0.81
N ALA A 19 -11.18 -28.99 0.30
CA ALA A 19 -11.89 -28.03 1.14
C ALA A 19 -10.96 -27.14 1.97
N SER A 20 -9.79 -27.64 2.37
CA SER A 20 -8.78 -26.85 3.10
C SER A 20 -7.96 -25.92 2.20
N LEU A 21 -7.78 -26.27 0.91
CA LEU A 21 -7.16 -25.40 -0.09
C LEU A 21 -8.12 -24.30 -0.62
N GLY A 22 -9.43 -24.54 -0.56
CA GLY A 22 -10.44 -23.52 -0.93
C GLY A 22 -10.67 -22.46 0.15
N ALA A 23 -10.40 -22.76 1.43
CA ALA A 23 -10.57 -21.82 2.53
C ALA A 23 -9.40 -20.81 2.65
N ALA A 24 -8.21 -21.12 2.15
CA ALA A 24 -7.06 -20.20 2.19
C ALA A 24 -7.09 -19.12 1.10
N ALA A 25 -7.88 -19.30 0.03
CA ALA A 25 -7.98 -18.34 -1.07
C ALA A 25 -9.04 -17.24 -0.85
N ALA A 26 -9.86 -17.33 0.21
CA ALA A 26 -10.94 -16.37 0.47
C ALA A 26 -10.52 -15.15 1.31
N HIS A 27 -9.25 -15.05 1.75
CA HIS A 27 -8.76 -13.96 2.60
C HIS A 27 -7.93 -12.90 1.86
N ALA A 28 -7.89 -12.93 0.52
CA ALA A 28 -7.05 -12.03 -0.28
C ALA A 28 -7.77 -10.79 -0.83
N SER A 29 -9.03 -10.54 -0.50
CA SER A 29 -9.64 -9.23 -0.75
C SER A 29 -9.60 -8.45 0.56
N GLY A 30 -8.68 -7.47 0.65
CA GLY A 30 -8.51 -6.63 1.80
C GLY A 30 -9.84 -6.09 2.31
N GLY A 31 -10.26 -6.56 3.48
CA GLY A 31 -11.40 -6.00 4.18
C GLY A 31 -11.03 -4.59 4.59
N TYR A 32 -11.71 -3.62 4.02
CA TYR A 32 -11.68 -2.26 4.56
C TYR A 32 -12.45 -2.27 5.87
N GLU A 33 -11.84 -1.76 6.92
CA GLU A 33 -12.54 -1.58 8.19
C GLU A 33 -13.66 -0.54 8.02
N PRO A 34 -14.81 -0.72 8.68
CA PRO A 34 -15.94 0.17 8.53
C PRO A 34 -15.62 1.55 9.13
N GLU A 35 -15.48 2.54 8.29
CA GLU A 35 -15.10 3.91 8.66
C GLU A 35 -16.10 4.57 9.62
N ASP A 36 -17.36 4.14 9.60
CA ASP A 36 -18.40 4.68 10.48
C ASP A 36 -18.40 4.12 11.91
N LEU A 37 -17.69 3.00 12.14
CA LEU A 37 -17.65 2.36 13.45
C LEU A 37 -16.27 2.37 14.10
N PHE A 38 -15.21 2.52 13.30
CA PHE A 38 -13.84 2.46 13.75
C PHE A 38 -13.02 3.60 13.15
N PHE A 39 -12.00 4.03 13.89
CA PHE A 39 -11.01 4.91 13.34
C PHE A 39 -10.00 4.09 12.54
N ALA A 40 -9.68 4.56 11.35
CA ALA A 40 -8.53 4.05 10.63
C ALA A 40 -7.24 4.63 11.20
N THR A 41 -6.19 3.82 11.22
CA THR A 41 -4.89 4.26 11.66
C THR A 41 -4.24 5.17 10.62
N THR A 42 -3.69 6.28 11.07
CA THR A 42 -2.75 7.08 10.29
C THR A 42 -1.39 6.88 10.90
N ARG A 43 -0.64 5.88 10.44
CA ARG A 43 0.77 5.81 10.82
C ARG A 43 1.47 7.00 10.19
N PRO A 44 2.11 7.89 10.97
CA PRO A 44 3.02 8.85 10.41
C PRO A 44 4.24 8.09 9.89
N ASP A 45 4.25 7.84 8.59
CA ASP A 45 5.41 7.21 7.94
C ASP A 45 6.63 8.12 8.12
N GLN A 46 7.75 7.55 8.51
CA GLN A 46 8.98 8.30 8.65
C GLN A 46 9.66 8.43 7.29
N PRO A 47 10.05 9.65 6.87
CA PRO A 47 10.89 9.81 5.70
C PRO A 47 12.22 9.05 5.88
N VAL A 48 12.79 8.57 4.80
CA VAL A 48 14.11 7.93 4.81
C VAL A 48 15.16 8.80 5.54
N ARG A 49 15.10 10.09 5.34
CA ARG A 49 15.99 11.05 6.01
C ARG A 49 15.88 11.01 7.53
N GLU A 50 14.67 11.02 8.09
CA GLU A 50 14.45 10.88 9.53
C GLU A 50 15.03 9.56 10.04
N PHE A 51 14.85 8.50 9.26
CA PHE A 51 15.27 7.17 9.63
C PHE A 51 16.81 6.98 9.64
N VAL A 52 17.55 7.64 8.74
CA VAL A 52 19.00 7.50 8.63
C VAL A 52 19.80 8.56 9.35
N GLU A 53 19.27 9.77 9.53
CA GLU A 53 19.97 10.90 10.12
C GLU A 53 19.65 11.12 11.62
N ARG A 54 18.48 10.64 12.09
CA ARG A 54 17.98 10.91 13.44
C ARG A 54 17.73 9.63 14.23
N PRO A 55 17.60 9.71 15.55
CA PRO A 55 17.23 8.56 16.34
C PRO A 55 15.86 8.08 15.93
N ALA A 56 15.81 6.89 15.34
CA ALA A 56 14.60 6.21 14.97
C ALA A 56 14.24 5.18 16.03
N GLY A 57 12.95 4.96 16.24
CA GLY A 57 12.46 3.82 16.99
C GLY A 57 12.77 2.51 16.28
N TYR A 58 12.58 1.40 16.97
CA TYR A 58 12.67 0.07 16.38
C TYR A 58 11.30 -0.37 15.88
N TYR A 59 11.21 -0.65 14.59
CA TYR A 59 9.97 -1.04 13.92
C TYR A 59 10.20 -2.29 13.08
N THR A 60 9.39 -3.30 13.25
CA THR A 60 9.47 -4.57 12.52
C THR A 60 8.72 -4.55 11.20
N ASP A 61 7.81 -3.59 11.00
CA ASP A 61 6.88 -3.54 9.85
C ASP A 61 7.35 -2.71 8.68
N TYR A 62 8.54 -2.14 8.78
CA TYR A 62 9.05 -1.35 7.67
C TYR A 62 9.35 -2.21 6.44
N LEU A 63 9.32 -1.55 5.28
CA LEU A 63 9.78 -2.12 4.03
C LEU A 63 11.24 -2.60 4.15
N VAL A 64 11.58 -3.66 3.41
CA VAL A 64 12.93 -4.22 3.41
C VAL A 64 14.03 -3.16 3.24
N PRO A 65 13.92 -2.15 2.33
CA PRO A 65 14.93 -1.11 2.22
C PRO A 65 15.19 -0.35 3.53
N TYR A 66 14.13 0.01 4.28
CA TYR A 66 14.29 0.69 5.58
C TYR A 66 14.97 -0.21 6.62
N GLN A 67 14.61 -1.49 6.65
CA GLN A 67 15.23 -2.45 7.56
C GLN A 67 16.70 -2.68 7.24
N VAL A 68 17.08 -2.70 5.97
CA VAL A 68 18.50 -2.80 5.56
C VAL A 68 19.28 -1.54 5.96
N LEU A 69 18.71 -0.36 5.74
CA LEU A 69 19.33 0.91 6.19
C LEU A 69 19.52 0.92 7.71
N TRP A 70 18.51 0.43 8.44
CA TRP A 70 18.57 0.29 9.89
C TRP A 70 19.64 -0.72 10.32
N TYR A 71 19.71 -1.89 9.70
CA TYR A 71 20.75 -2.89 9.94
C TYR A 71 22.14 -2.31 9.78
N TRP A 72 22.41 -1.56 8.72
CA TRP A 72 23.71 -0.90 8.52
C TRP A 72 24.00 0.14 9.60
N ARG A 73 23.00 0.89 10.01
CA ARG A 73 23.16 1.88 11.07
C ARG A 73 23.46 1.24 12.42
N LEU A 74 22.88 0.09 12.70
CA LEU A 74 23.22 -0.71 13.89
C LEU A 74 24.68 -1.16 13.88
N HIS A 75 25.29 -1.31 12.71
CA HIS A 75 26.70 -1.64 12.51
C HIS A 75 27.60 -0.41 12.36
N GLY A 76 27.13 0.77 12.76
CA GLY A 76 27.92 2.02 12.79
C GLY A 76 28.12 2.67 11.43
N GLN A 77 27.41 2.25 10.39
CA GLN A 77 27.57 2.84 9.06
C GLN A 77 26.88 4.20 8.98
N ALA A 78 27.63 5.23 8.56
CA ALA A 78 27.09 6.54 8.23
C ALA A 78 26.68 6.60 6.76
N PHE A 79 25.66 7.41 6.45
CA PHE A 79 25.15 7.63 5.10
C PHE A 79 25.54 9.02 4.61
N SER A 80 26.09 9.11 3.40
CA SER A 80 26.32 10.40 2.74
C SER A 80 24.98 11.02 2.29
N PRO A 81 24.91 12.36 2.14
CA PRO A 81 23.72 13.03 1.59
C PRO A 81 23.29 12.49 0.22
N ASP A 82 24.25 12.05 -0.60
CA ASP A 82 23.98 11.45 -1.91
C ASP A 82 23.34 10.06 -1.78
N ALA A 83 23.80 9.26 -0.81
CA ALA A 83 23.19 7.96 -0.53
C ALA A 83 21.74 8.11 -0.04
N VAL A 84 21.51 9.03 0.89
CA VAL A 84 20.16 9.34 1.40
C VAL A 84 19.25 9.78 0.25
N ARG A 85 19.73 10.66 -0.64
CA ARG A 85 18.98 11.12 -1.81
C ARG A 85 18.66 9.97 -2.76
N ALA A 86 19.63 9.13 -3.11
CA ALA A 86 19.43 7.99 -3.99
C ALA A 86 18.41 6.99 -3.44
N PHE A 87 18.41 6.74 -2.14
CA PHE A 87 17.44 5.87 -1.48
C PHE A 87 16.05 6.50 -1.43
N SER A 88 15.95 7.79 -1.14
CA SER A 88 14.71 8.56 -1.18
C SER A 88 14.09 8.54 -2.58
N ASP A 89 14.87 8.86 -3.61
CA ASP A 89 14.44 8.83 -5.00
C ASP A 89 14.00 7.44 -5.47
N LEU A 90 14.63 6.39 -4.94
CA LEU A 90 14.23 5.02 -5.20
C LEU A 90 12.85 4.74 -4.61
N LEU A 91 12.66 5.06 -3.34
CA LEU A 91 11.40 4.77 -2.62
C LEU A 91 10.23 5.59 -3.16
N ASP A 92 10.48 6.81 -3.63
CA ASP A 92 9.50 7.65 -4.33
C ASP A 92 9.00 7.03 -5.64
N LYS A 93 9.88 6.32 -6.32
CA LYS A 93 9.61 5.73 -7.64
C LYS A 93 9.14 4.28 -7.60
N LEU A 94 9.16 3.66 -6.41
CA LEU A 94 8.62 2.31 -6.27
C LEU A 94 7.10 2.37 -6.42
N PRO A 95 6.53 1.77 -7.48
CA PRO A 95 5.09 1.71 -7.62
C PRO A 95 4.50 0.91 -6.47
N ARG A 96 3.40 1.36 -5.91
CA ARG A 96 2.53 0.49 -5.12
C ARG A 96 2.02 -0.61 -6.03
N GLU A 97 2.16 -1.86 -5.63
CA GLU A 97 1.70 -3.01 -6.41
C GLU A 97 0.19 -3.01 -6.69
N ASP A 98 -0.59 -2.33 -5.86
CA ASP A 98 -2.04 -2.22 -6.02
C ASP A 98 -2.47 -1.07 -6.94
N SER A 99 -1.60 -0.12 -7.23
CA SER A 99 -1.86 0.87 -8.26
C SER A 99 -1.47 0.29 -9.62
N GLY A 100 -2.27 -0.56 -10.20
CA GLY A 100 -2.19 -0.89 -11.63
C GLY A 100 -2.39 0.32 -12.54
N MET A 101 -2.29 1.52 -11.99
CA MET A 101 -2.24 2.81 -12.65
C MET A 101 -0.78 3.23 -12.79
N ASP A 102 -0.08 2.52 -13.68
CA ASP A 102 1.09 3.07 -14.33
C ASP A 102 0.70 4.44 -14.91
N ASP A 103 1.55 5.44 -14.68
CA ASP A 103 1.51 6.77 -15.31
C ASP A 103 1.44 6.73 -16.86
N THR A 104 1.43 5.55 -17.42
CA THR A 104 1.30 5.24 -18.84
C THR A 104 0.00 5.82 -19.44
N ASP A 105 -1.15 5.71 -18.77
CA ASP A 105 -2.42 6.22 -19.26
C ASP A 105 -2.44 7.76 -19.33
N ALA A 106 -1.85 8.42 -18.33
CA ALA A 106 -1.71 9.87 -18.32
C ALA A 106 -0.75 10.33 -19.43
N ALA A 107 0.42 9.71 -19.53
CA ALA A 107 1.42 10.03 -20.56
C ALA A 107 0.93 9.71 -21.98
N TRP A 108 0.15 8.65 -22.15
CA TRP A 108 -0.54 8.34 -23.41
C TRP A 108 -1.57 9.41 -23.78
N THR A 109 -2.32 9.90 -22.81
CA THR A 109 -3.29 10.98 -23.02
C THR A 109 -2.59 12.26 -23.43
N GLU A 110 -1.47 12.63 -22.79
CA GLU A 110 -0.62 13.77 -23.16
C GLU A 110 -0.09 13.64 -24.60
N TRP A 111 0.41 12.46 -24.97
CA TRP A 111 0.87 12.19 -26.34
C TRP A 111 -0.25 12.36 -27.34
N ARG A 112 -1.44 11.78 -27.13
CA ARG A 112 -2.59 11.90 -28.03
C ARG A 112 -3.01 13.36 -28.22
N GLN A 113 -3.03 14.15 -27.16
CA GLN A 113 -3.35 15.57 -27.22
C GLN A 113 -2.29 16.34 -28.02
N ALA A 114 -1.01 16.13 -27.75
CA ALA A 114 0.09 16.74 -28.47
C ALA A 114 0.06 16.38 -29.95
N ARG A 115 -0.16 15.10 -30.27
CA ARG A 115 -0.35 14.59 -31.63
C ARG A 115 -1.51 15.27 -32.36
N GLY A 116 -2.69 15.32 -31.71
CA GLY A 116 -3.87 16.00 -32.31
C GLY A 116 -3.63 17.46 -32.61
N ASN A 117 -3.02 18.18 -31.69
CA ASN A 117 -2.63 19.59 -31.89
C ASN A 117 -1.61 19.77 -33.03
N ALA A 118 -0.68 18.81 -33.16
CA ALA A 118 0.32 18.87 -34.24
C ALA A 118 -0.34 18.68 -35.63
N TYR A 119 -1.20 17.66 -35.80
CA TYR A 119 -1.94 17.45 -37.06
C TYR A 119 -2.79 18.66 -37.43
N ALA A 120 -3.53 19.24 -36.48
CA ALA A 120 -4.32 20.45 -36.70
C ALA A 120 -3.45 21.64 -37.17
N LYS A 121 -2.31 21.88 -36.50
CA LYS A 121 -1.37 22.95 -36.90
C LYS A 121 -0.73 22.73 -38.28
N LEU A 122 -0.54 21.46 -38.68
CA LEU A 122 -0.01 21.10 -40.01
C LEU A 122 -1.09 21.10 -41.10
N GLY A 123 -2.35 21.42 -40.76
CA GLY A 123 -3.46 21.48 -41.70
C GLY A 123 -3.95 20.13 -42.24
N HIS A 124 -3.77 19.06 -41.43
CA HIS A 124 -4.15 17.71 -41.80
C HIS A 124 -5.16 17.09 -40.82
N PRO A 125 -6.10 16.26 -41.32
CA PRO A 125 -6.99 15.52 -40.43
C PRO A 125 -6.21 14.52 -39.56
N LEU A 126 -6.67 14.35 -38.34
CA LEU A 126 -6.10 13.37 -37.40
C LEU A 126 -6.44 11.96 -37.88
N PRO A 127 -5.46 11.11 -38.19
CA PRO A 127 -5.73 9.70 -38.46
C PRO A 127 -6.39 9.05 -37.22
N ASP A 128 -7.34 8.17 -37.46
CA ASP A 128 -7.98 7.35 -36.39
C ASP A 128 -8.66 8.11 -35.24
N ALA A 129 -9.25 9.26 -35.50
CA ALA A 129 -9.98 10.06 -34.51
C ALA A 129 -11.10 9.27 -33.76
N SER A 130 -11.55 8.15 -34.33
CA SER A 130 -12.61 7.29 -33.78
C SER A 130 -12.12 6.11 -32.97
N LYS A 131 -10.82 5.83 -32.90
CA LYS A 131 -10.29 4.68 -32.13
C LYS A 131 -10.24 4.93 -30.62
N PRO A 132 -10.47 3.86 -29.79
CA PRO A 132 -10.49 4.00 -28.35
C PRO A 132 -9.14 4.43 -27.76
N ALA A 133 -9.24 5.13 -26.65
CA ALA A 133 -8.15 5.88 -26.02
C ALA A 133 -7.16 5.05 -25.19
N LYS A 134 -7.08 3.74 -25.35
CA LYS A 134 -6.16 2.88 -24.58
C LYS A 134 -4.75 2.87 -25.17
N PRO A 135 -3.70 2.82 -24.33
CA PRO A 135 -2.35 2.62 -24.80
C PRO A 135 -2.19 1.25 -25.46
N PRO A 136 -1.24 1.09 -26.40
CA PRO A 136 -0.94 -0.20 -27.01
C PRO A 136 -0.51 -1.24 -25.99
N SER A 137 -1.09 -2.45 -26.08
CA SER A 137 -0.81 -3.55 -25.15
C SER A 137 -0.35 -4.80 -25.89
N GLN A 138 0.51 -5.58 -25.28
CA GLN A 138 1.00 -6.85 -25.81
C GLN A 138 0.05 -7.99 -25.45
N GLN A 139 -0.03 -9.01 -26.30
CA GLN A 139 -0.77 -10.24 -26.01
C GLN A 139 -0.07 -11.11 -24.97
N THR A 140 1.27 -11.09 -24.95
CA THR A 140 2.09 -11.82 -23.98
C THR A 140 2.81 -10.81 -23.09
N PRO A 141 2.58 -10.81 -21.77
CA PRO A 141 3.30 -9.96 -20.85
C PRO A 141 4.80 -10.12 -20.98
N GLN A 142 5.54 -9.03 -21.00
CA GLN A 142 7.00 -9.04 -21.02
C GLN A 142 7.55 -8.51 -19.71
N TRP A 143 8.67 -9.08 -19.29
CA TRP A 143 9.34 -8.64 -18.09
C TRP A 143 9.84 -7.20 -18.22
N ASN A 144 9.49 -6.37 -17.23
CA ASN A 144 9.96 -5.00 -17.10
C ASN A 144 11.01 -4.90 -16.00
N ALA A 145 12.22 -4.50 -16.36
CA ALA A 145 13.32 -4.34 -15.40
C ALA A 145 13.08 -3.19 -14.41
N ASP A 146 12.29 -2.19 -14.75
CA ASP A 146 12.01 -1.05 -13.88
C ASP A 146 10.97 -1.40 -12.80
N SER A 147 9.98 -2.22 -13.12
CA SER A 147 8.97 -2.72 -12.18
C SER A 147 9.27 -4.12 -11.64
N LEU A 148 10.24 -4.83 -12.21
CA LEU A 148 10.59 -6.23 -11.90
C LEU A 148 9.42 -7.22 -12.08
N GLN A 149 8.42 -6.87 -12.90
CA GLN A 149 7.22 -7.65 -13.14
C GLN A 149 6.97 -7.83 -14.63
N ALA A 150 6.25 -8.88 -14.99
CA ALA A 150 5.71 -9.01 -16.33
C ALA A 150 4.55 -8.03 -16.52
N SER A 151 4.60 -7.24 -17.58
CA SER A 151 3.57 -6.24 -17.89
C SER A 151 2.97 -6.47 -19.26
N PRO A 152 1.65 -6.33 -19.41
CA PRO A 152 0.99 -6.35 -20.70
C PRO A 152 1.26 -5.07 -21.52
N ASN A 153 1.83 -4.03 -20.89
CA ASN A 153 2.09 -2.77 -21.55
C ASN A 153 3.29 -2.88 -22.49
N CYS A 154 3.09 -2.54 -23.74
CA CYS A 154 4.16 -2.48 -24.74
C CYS A 154 5.11 -1.32 -24.48
N PHE A 155 4.54 -0.20 -24.06
CA PHE A 155 5.23 1.05 -23.77
C PHE A 155 4.88 1.52 -22.37
N TYR A 156 5.80 2.25 -21.76
CA TYR A 156 5.62 2.92 -20.48
C TYR A 156 5.53 4.43 -20.65
N GLY A 157 5.08 5.12 -19.63
CA GLY A 157 4.84 6.55 -19.67
C GLY A 157 6.05 7.39 -20.12
N ASP A 158 7.26 6.94 -19.83
CA ASP A 158 8.51 7.59 -20.26
C ASP A 158 8.68 7.62 -21.78
N ALA A 159 8.27 6.57 -22.50
CA ALA A 159 8.33 6.52 -23.97
C ALA A 159 7.38 7.56 -24.60
N PHE A 160 6.15 7.66 -24.07
CA PHE A 160 5.17 8.65 -24.56
C PHE A 160 5.60 10.08 -24.25
N ARG A 161 6.09 10.36 -23.06
CA ARG A 161 6.63 11.70 -22.71
C ARG A 161 7.85 12.06 -23.53
N HIS A 162 8.74 11.11 -23.80
CA HIS A 162 9.90 11.34 -24.65
C HIS A 162 9.46 11.72 -26.06
N ALA A 163 8.51 10.98 -26.65
CA ALA A 163 7.94 11.29 -27.96
C ALA A 163 7.25 12.66 -27.97
N THR A 164 6.46 13.00 -26.93
CA THR A 164 5.80 14.31 -26.78
C THR A 164 6.81 15.46 -26.76
N LYS A 165 7.88 15.34 -25.98
CA LYS A 165 8.95 16.35 -25.92
C LYS A 165 9.69 16.46 -27.25
N THR A 166 9.91 15.36 -27.95
CA THR A 166 10.56 15.36 -29.25
C THR A 166 9.67 15.99 -30.30
N LEU A 167 8.36 15.66 -30.34
CA LEU A 167 7.37 16.30 -31.22
C LEU A 167 7.37 17.81 -31.04
N ALA A 168 7.35 18.33 -29.83
CA ALA A 168 7.39 19.78 -29.58
C ALA A 168 8.63 20.42 -30.20
N ARG A 169 9.80 19.79 -30.10
CA ARG A 169 11.04 20.25 -30.74
C ARG A 169 10.91 20.21 -32.26
N ARG A 170 10.31 19.17 -32.84
CA ARG A 170 10.14 19.04 -34.31
C ARG A 170 9.11 20.03 -34.88
N MET A 171 8.04 20.29 -34.11
CA MET A 171 7.06 21.33 -34.48
C MET A 171 7.69 22.74 -34.57
N ALA A 172 8.74 23.02 -33.80
CA ALA A 172 9.48 24.29 -33.93
C ALA A 172 10.16 24.44 -35.29
N HIS A 173 10.52 23.36 -35.98
CA HIS A 173 11.08 23.43 -37.33
C HIS A 173 10.05 23.85 -38.38
N ALA A 174 8.75 23.58 -38.13
CA ALA A 174 7.65 23.97 -39.04
C ALA A 174 6.93 25.26 -38.59
N ALA A 175 7.46 25.96 -37.57
CA ALA A 175 6.89 27.21 -37.10
C ALA A 175 7.31 28.42 -37.94
N GLY A 176 6.48 29.46 -37.96
CA GLY A 176 6.74 30.69 -38.75
C GLY A 176 6.60 30.48 -40.27
N ASP A 177 7.48 31.09 -40.99
CA ASP A 177 7.46 31.06 -42.47
C ASP A 177 8.02 29.76 -43.07
N ASN A 178 8.50 28.83 -42.28
CA ASN A 178 9.11 27.57 -42.75
C ASN A 178 8.07 26.47 -43.02
N LYS A 179 7.06 26.77 -43.83
CA LYS A 179 6.04 25.79 -44.26
C LYS A 179 6.62 24.60 -45.02
N ALA A 180 7.80 24.74 -45.61
CA ALA A 180 8.49 23.65 -46.30
C ALA A 180 8.91 22.49 -45.40
N ALA A 181 9.05 22.72 -44.10
CA ALA A 181 9.36 21.66 -43.12
C ALA A 181 8.13 20.83 -42.70
N ALA A 182 6.90 21.31 -42.94
CA ALA A 182 5.67 20.65 -42.52
C ALA A 182 5.54 19.18 -42.98
N PRO A 183 5.85 18.83 -44.26
CA PRO A 183 5.81 17.45 -44.74
C PRO A 183 6.78 16.52 -43.97
N PHE A 184 7.94 17.03 -43.58
CA PHE A 184 8.96 16.29 -42.85
C PHE A 184 8.54 16.03 -41.39
N VAL A 185 7.90 17.01 -40.73
CA VAL A 185 7.36 16.82 -39.37
C VAL A 185 6.18 15.85 -39.40
N ARG A 186 5.34 15.90 -40.43
CA ARG A 186 4.27 14.92 -40.63
C ARG A 186 4.82 13.50 -40.82
N HIS A 187 5.86 13.34 -41.62
CA HIS A 187 6.53 12.06 -41.80
C HIS A 187 7.09 11.52 -40.46
N TRP A 188 7.72 12.42 -39.68
CA TRP A 188 8.20 12.05 -38.33
C TRP A 188 7.06 11.52 -37.44
N LEU A 189 5.87 12.18 -37.47
CA LEU A 189 4.68 11.75 -36.75
C LEU A 189 4.22 10.36 -37.18
N GLN A 190 4.13 10.11 -38.50
CA GLN A 190 3.72 8.83 -39.06
C GLN A 190 4.70 7.71 -38.67
N ALA A 191 6.00 7.97 -38.68
CA ALA A 191 7.01 7.04 -38.23
C ALA A 191 6.91 6.74 -36.72
N GLN A 192 6.62 7.78 -35.91
CA GLN A 192 6.42 7.60 -34.47
C GLN A 192 5.14 6.79 -34.16
N GLU A 193 4.10 6.96 -34.92
CA GLU A 193 2.88 6.15 -34.83
C GLU A 193 3.17 4.70 -35.18
N ALA A 194 3.94 4.43 -36.23
CA ALA A 194 4.37 3.07 -36.57
C ALA A 194 5.16 2.44 -35.43
N VAL A 195 6.06 3.18 -34.75
CA VAL A 195 6.77 2.69 -33.56
C VAL A 195 5.78 2.29 -32.47
N PHE A 196 4.74 3.11 -32.17
CA PHE A 196 3.77 2.81 -31.12
C PHE A 196 2.81 1.67 -31.48
N HIS A 197 2.73 1.29 -32.76
CA HIS A 197 1.99 0.13 -33.23
C HIS A 197 2.87 -1.07 -33.57
N ALA A 198 4.17 -1.03 -33.25
CA ALA A 198 5.11 -2.10 -33.56
C ALA A 198 4.85 -3.41 -32.78
N CYS A 199 4.18 -3.32 -31.63
CA CYS A 199 3.85 -4.50 -30.84
C CYS A 199 2.40 -5.00 -31.06
N ASP A 200 1.65 -4.41 -31.97
CA ASP A 200 0.33 -4.91 -32.33
C ASP A 200 0.45 -6.29 -33.00
N LYS A 201 -0.65 -7.03 -33.04
CA LYS A 201 -0.71 -8.33 -33.68
C LYS A 201 -0.29 -8.27 -35.16
N GLU A 202 -0.62 -7.17 -35.81
CA GLU A 202 -0.21 -6.82 -37.17
C GLU A 202 0.50 -5.46 -37.10
N PRO A 203 1.85 -5.44 -36.94
CA PRO A 203 2.60 -4.22 -36.81
C PRO A 203 2.44 -3.30 -38.03
N ALA A 204 2.24 -2.01 -37.76
CA ALA A 204 2.24 -1.02 -38.82
C ALA A 204 3.65 -0.94 -39.43
N ALA A 205 3.73 -0.95 -40.78
CA ALA A 205 5.00 -0.79 -41.47
C ALA A 205 5.58 0.63 -41.24
N MET A 206 6.91 0.69 -41.09
CA MET A 206 7.59 1.99 -41.05
C MET A 206 7.48 2.69 -42.43
N PRO A 207 7.11 3.99 -42.43
CA PRO A 207 7.08 4.74 -43.70
C PRO A 207 8.48 4.92 -44.28
N GLU A 208 8.63 4.83 -45.60
CA GLU A 208 9.91 5.07 -46.23
C GLU A 208 10.35 6.52 -46.09
N LEU A 209 11.65 6.73 -45.84
CA LEU A 209 12.20 8.07 -45.69
C LEU A 209 12.01 8.90 -46.99
N PRO A 210 11.41 10.11 -46.93
CA PRO A 210 11.12 10.89 -48.11
C PRO A 210 12.43 11.36 -48.81
N PRO A 211 12.42 11.47 -50.15
CA PRO A 211 13.57 12.00 -50.88
C PRO A 211 13.98 13.38 -50.34
N ARG A 212 15.28 13.62 -50.22
CA ARG A 212 15.85 14.90 -49.73
C ARG A 212 15.43 15.23 -48.28
N ALA A 213 15.18 14.19 -47.44
CA ALA A 213 14.93 14.40 -46.03
C ALA A 213 16.09 15.18 -45.38
N PRO A 214 15.81 16.17 -44.52
CA PRO A 214 16.84 16.91 -43.82
C PRO A 214 17.57 16.00 -42.85
N ALA A 215 18.83 16.32 -42.52
CA ALA A 215 19.69 15.48 -41.66
C ALA A 215 19.05 15.14 -40.33
N TRP A 216 18.30 16.07 -39.71
CA TRP A 216 17.60 15.78 -38.46
C TRP A 216 16.53 14.69 -38.61
N LEU A 217 15.81 14.65 -39.74
CA LEU A 217 14.79 13.64 -40.00
C LEU A 217 15.43 12.28 -40.30
N GLN A 218 16.55 12.30 -41.06
CA GLN A 218 17.31 11.07 -41.32
C GLN A 218 17.76 10.41 -39.98
N ALA A 219 18.34 11.22 -39.08
CA ALA A 219 18.75 10.73 -37.78
C ALA A 219 17.59 10.24 -36.90
N ASP A 220 16.47 10.95 -36.85
CA ASP A 220 15.29 10.57 -36.13
C ASP A 220 14.68 9.28 -36.69
N HIS A 221 14.57 9.19 -38.04
CA HIS A 221 14.01 8.02 -38.71
C HIS A 221 14.85 6.77 -38.45
N ALA A 222 16.17 6.86 -38.47
CA ALA A 222 17.06 5.75 -38.14
C ALA A 222 16.82 5.28 -36.72
N TYR A 223 16.68 6.21 -35.75
CA TYR A 223 16.35 5.87 -34.37
C TYR A 223 14.95 5.25 -34.23
N GLN A 224 13.93 5.83 -34.90
CA GLN A 224 12.57 5.29 -34.90
C GLN A 224 12.52 3.88 -35.50
N GLN A 225 13.27 3.62 -36.57
CA GLN A 225 13.35 2.30 -37.19
C GLN A 225 14.01 1.27 -36.24
N ALA A 226 15.08 1.65 -35.51
CA ALA A 226 15.69 0.81 -34.48
C ALA A 226 14.73 0.53 -33.33
N ALA A 227 14.00 1.55 -32.89
CA ALA A 227 12.97 1.43 -31.85
C ALA A 227 11.79 0.55 -32.30
N TRP A 228 11.35 0.71 -33.55
CA TRP A 228 10.31 -0.14 -34.13
C TRP A 228 10.70 -1.62 -34.08
N ARG A 229 11.92 -1.96 -34.53
CA ARG A 229 12.44 -3.33 -34.45
C ARG A 229 12.46 -3.86 -33.02
N PHE A 230 12.88 -3.01 -32.08
CA PHE A 230 12.92 -3.38 -30.65
C PHE A 230 11.53 -3.72 -30.13
N TYR A 231 10.50 -2.91 -30.44
CA TYR A 231 9.14 -3.16 -30.00
C TYR A 231 8.43 -4.27 -30.79
N ALA A 232 8.81 -4.49 -32.05
CA ALA A 232 8.38 -5.64 -32.84
C ALA A 232 9.07 -6.96 -32.44
N ASN A 233 9.96 -6.92 -31.43
CA ASN A 233 10.74 -8.06 -30.94
C ASN A 233 11.76 -8.62 -31.95
N GLU A 234 12.18 -7.81 -32.94
CA GLU A 234 13.29 -8.09 -33.86
C GLU A 234 14.63 -7.70 -33.22
N LEU A 235 15.00 -8.36 -32.11
CA LEU A 235 16.04 -7.90 -31.19
C LEU A 235 17.45 -7.87 -31.81
N ASP A 236 17.77 -8.75 -32.74
CA ASP A 236 19.10 -8.77 -33.42
C ASP A 236 19.23 -7.58 -34.37
N GLY A 237 18.18 -7.31 -35.14
CA GLY A 237 18.13 -6.13 -36.01
C GLY A 237 18.10 -4.82 -35.22
N ALA A 238 17.44 -4.80 -34.07
CA ALA A 238 17.41 -3.64 -33.17
C ALA A 238 18.81 -3.36 -32.58
N ASP A 239 19.50 -4.37 -32.08
CA ASP A 239 20.86 -4.21 -31.50
C ASP A 239 21.86 -3.69 -32.53
N THR A 240 21.85 -4.26 -33.74
CA THR A 240 22.68 -3.79 -34.85
C THR A 240 22.39 -2.33 -35.17
N ALA A 241 21.12 -1.97 -35.37
CA ALA A 241 20.75 -0.59 -35.71
C ALA A 241 21.11 0.40 -34.57
N PHE A 242 20.88 0.04 -33.30
CA PHE A 242 21.32 0.87 -32.17
C PHE A 242 22.85 0.94 -32.05
N ALA A 243 23.59 -0.12 -32.40
CA ALA A 243 25.04 -0.09 -32.40
C ALA A 243 25.59 0.88 -33.47
N ASP A 244 25.02 0.87 -34.67
CA ASP A 244 25.38 1.79 -35.76
C ASP A 244 25.12 3.25 -35.34
N ILE A 245 23.94 3.55 -34.79
CA ILE A 245 23.60 4.89 -34.28
C ILE A 245 24.55 5.31 -33.13
N ALA A 246 24.89 4.39 -32.23
CA ALA A 246 25.81 4.66 -31.12
C ALA A 246 27.27 4.91 -31.59
N ALA A 247 27.66 4.34 -32.72
CA ALA A 247 28.97 4.53 -33.33
C ALA A 247 29.06 5.88 -34.11
N ASP A 248 27.95 6.37 -34.61
CA ASP A 248 27.89 7.64 -35.36
C ASP A 248 28.07 8.83 -34.41
N LYS A 249 29.23 9.51 -34.55
CA LYS A 249 29.56 10.69 -33.72
C LYS A 249 28.66 11.90 -34.05
N ALA A 250 28.06 11.95 -35.24
CA ALA A 250 27.19 13.02 -35.67
C ALA A 250 25.73 12.82 -35.23
N SER A 251 25.34 11.61 -34.85
CA SER A 251 23.97 11.31 -34.45
C SER A 251 23.59 11.96 -33.11
N PRO A 252 22.48 12.73 -33.07
CA PRO A 252 21.94 13.25 -31.82
C PRO A 252 21.42 12.15 -30.91
N TRP A 253 21.19 10.95 -31.40
CA TRP A 253 20.67 9.77 -30.69
C TRP A 253 21.77 8.82 -30.19
N ARG A 254 23.03 9.14 -30.44
CA ARG A 254 24.19 8.30 -30.12
C ARG A 254 24.17 7.79 -28.67
N ASP A 255 24.01 8.71 -27.74
CA ASP A 255 24.07 8.36 -26.30
C ASP A 255 22.87 7.50 -25.89
N LEU A 256 21.66 7.87 -26.37
CA LEU A 256 20.43 7.09 -26.07
C LEU A 256 20.45 5.73 -26.75
N ALA A 257 20.97 5.61 -27.98
CA ALA A 257 21.13 4.34 -28.68
C ALA A 257 22.05 3.39 -27.92
N ALA A 258 23.14 3.91 -27.35
CA ALA A 258 24.02 3.11 -26.47
C ALA A 258 23.29 2.56 -25.25
N TYR A 259 22.43 3.34 -24.61
CA TYR A 259 21.55 2.88 -23.50
C TYR A 259 20.52 1.84 -23.99
N MET A 260 19.92 2.05 -25.19
CA MET A 260 18.94 1.10 -25.73
C MET A 260 19.53 -0.29 -26.01
N ARG A 261 20.83 -0.43 -26.26
CA ARG A 261 21.50 -1.72 -26.36
C ARG A 261 21.45 -2.50 -25.03
N LEU A 262 21.58 -1.80 -23.89
CA LEU A 262 21.38 -2.46 -22.57
C LEU A 262 19.93 -2.94 -22.41
N ARG A 263 18.94 -2.18 -22.90
CA ARG A 263 17.53 -2.60 -22.91
C ARG A 263 17.28 -3.79 -23.86
N VAL A 264 17.92 -3.83 -25.01
CA VAL A 264 17.88 -5.01 -25.91
C VAL A 264 18.43 -6.24 -25.21
N LEU A 265 19.58 -6.12 -24.52
CA LEU A 265 20.17 -7.20 -23.76
C LEU A 265 19.20 -7.71 -22.67
N ALA A 266 18.52 -6.79 -21.96
CA ALA A 266 17.52 -7.15 -20.97
C ALA A 266 16.34 -7.91 -21.59
N ARG A 267 15.86 -7.47 -22.75
CA ARG A 267 14.72 -8.07 -23.44
C ARG A 267 15.03 -9.43 -24.05
N ARG A 268 16.29 -9.67 -24.49
CA ARG A 268 16.79 -10.99 -24.92
C ARG A 268 16.85 -11.99 -23.77
N ASN A 269 16.93 -11.50 -22.54
CA ASN A 269 17.07 -12.31 -21.34
C ASN A 269 15.86 -12.08 -20.40
N PRO A 270 14.63 -12.41 -20.84
CA PRO A 270 13.43 -12.10 -20.06
C PRO A 270 13.41 -12.80 -18.70
N GLY A 271 14.17 -13.91 -18.53
CA GLY A 271 14.12 -14.80 -17.38
C GLY A 271 12.74 -15.44 -17.25
N GLY A 272 12.63 -16.58 -16.65
CA GLY A 272 11.36 -17.10 -16.18
C GLY A 272 11.02 -16.41 -14.85
N GLU A 273 9.78 -15.97 -14.64
CA GLU A 273 9.30 -15.95 -13.27
C GLU A 273 9.37 -17.39 -12.79
N PRO A 274 9.91 -17.68 -11.59
CA PRO A 274 9.82 -19.03 -11.05
C PRO A 274 8.34 -19.41 -11.07
N SER A 275 7.99 -20.49 -11.75
CA SER A 275 6.62 -20.98 -11.69
C SER A 275 6.26 -21.27 -10.23
N PHE A 276 4.98 -21.26 -9.88
CA PHE A 276 4.56 -21.66 -8.53
C PHE A 276 5.11 -23.04 -8.13
N SER A 277 5.34 -23.92 -9.12
CA SER A 277 5.95 -25.25 -8.93
C SER A 277 7.47 -25.20 -8.67
N ASP A 278 8.16 -24.14 -9.10
CA ASP A 278 9.61 -24.00 -8.92
C ASP A 278 9.96 -23.31 -7.58
N ARG A 279 8.96 -22.75 -6.89
CA ARG A 279 9.14 -22.07 -5.60
C ARG A 279 9.49 -23.01 -4.45
N ASP A 280 9.07 -24.27 -4.54
CA ASP A 280 9.36 -25.30 -3.52
C ASP A 280 10.74 -25.96 -3.71
N SER A 281 11.37 -25.77 -4.87
CA SER A 281 12.72 -26.25 -5.08
C SER A 281 13.70 -25.19 -4.53
N ALA A 282 14.32 -25.45 -3.39
CA ALA A 282 15.57 -24.82 -2.95
C ALA A 282 16.69 -25.12 -3.98
N GLY A 283 16.35 -24.95 -5.28
CA GLY A 283 17.12 -25.44 -6.42
C GLY A 283 18.50 -24.79 -6.44
N LYS A 284 19.50 -25.65 -6.52
CA LYS A 284 20.83 -25.22 -7.00
C LYS A 284 20.68 -24.88 -8.47
N GLU A 285 21.43 -23.87 -8.91
CA GLU A 285 21.50 -23.50 -10.31
C GLU A 285 22.00 -24.67 -11.14
N SER A 286 21.41 -24.88 -12.32
CA SER A 286 21.94 -25.80 -13.28
C SER A 286 23.29 -25.27 -13.84
N PRO A 287 24.20 -26.14 -14.26
CA PRO A 287 25.44 -25.72 -14.93
C PRO A 287 25.17 -24.79 -16.12
N GLU A 288 24.09 -25.03 -16.84
CA GLU A 288 23.66 -24.21 -17.98
C GLU A 288 23.24 -22.78 -17.53
N ALA A 289 22.45 -22.67 -16.47
CA ALA A 289 22.06 -21.38 -15.90
C ALA A 289 23.28 -20.58 -15.43
N LEU A 290 24.27 -21.23 -14.80
CA LEU A 290 25.51 -20.57 -14.40
C LEU A 290 26.33 -20.10 -15.60
N LYS A 291 26.37 -20.87 -16.67
CA LYS A 291 27.05 -20.49 -17.93
C LYS A 291 26.34 -19.28 -18.56
N GLN A 292 25.02 -19.34 -18.71
CA GLN A 292 24.22 -18.22 -19.23
C GLN A 292 24.41 -16.96 -18.38
N GLN A 293 24.42 -17.11 -17.04
CA GLN A 293 24.65 -15.98 -16.14
C GLN A 293 26.05 -15.38 -16.32
N ALA A 294 27.07 -16.19 -16.52
CA ALA A 294 28.43 -15.72 -16.74
C ALA A 294 28.56 -14.94 -18.06
N GLU A 295 27.97 -15.46 -19.13
CA GLU A 295 27.94 -14.80 -20.45
C GLU A 295 27.16 -13.49 -20.40
N LEU A 296 26.00 -13.48 -19.72
CA LEU A 296 25.21 -12.29 -19.54
C LEU A 296 25.95 -11.23 -18.71
N THR A 297 26.60 -11.65 -17.63
CA THR A 297 27.41 -10.73 -16.80
C THR A 297 28.53 -10.09 -17.61
N LYS A 298 29.25 -10.87 -18.43
CA LYS A 298 30.28 -10.34 -19.32
C LYS A 298 29.72 -9.31 -20.30
N ALA A 299 28.54 -9.54 -20.88
CA ALA A 299 27.91 -8.60 -21.81
C ALA A 299 27.51 -7.30 -21.07
N VAL A 300 26.97 -7.40 -19.87
CA VAL A 300 26.63 -6.24 -19.01
C VAL A 300 27.88 -5.41 -18.70
N ASP A 301 28.96 -6.08 -18.30
CA ASP A 301 30.22 -5.42 -17.92
C ASP A 301 30.94 -4.75 -19.12
N ALA A 302 30.62 -5.15 -20.34
CA ALA A 302 31.11 -4.49 -21.56
C ALA A 302 30.28 -3.21 -21.87
N ILE A 303 28.96 -3.23 -21.61
CA ILE A 303 28.04 -2.13 -22.01
C ILE A 303 27.94 -1.03 -20.93
N VAL A 304 27.89 -1.40 -19.65
CA VAL A 304 27.53 -0.49 -18.56
C VAL A 304 28.58 0.58 -18.23
N PRO A 305 29.89 0.28 -18.11
CA PRO A 305 30.87 1.28 -17.71
C PRO A 305 30.95 2.52 -18.63
N PRO A 306 30.89 2.38 -19.99
CA PRO A 306 30.80 3.54 -20.88
C PRO A 306 29.56 4.39 -20.66
N LEU A 307 28.39 3.77 -20.35
CA LEU A 307 27.15 4.51 -20.09
C LEU A 307 27.26 5.36 -18.82
N LEU A 308 27.79 4.78 -17.74
CA LEU A 308 27.95 5.48 -16.45
C LEU A 308 29.05 6.56 -16.47
N LYS A 309 30.03 6.47 -17.40
CA LYS A 309 31.02 7.52 -17.59
C LYS A 309 30.51 8.70 -18.45
N ASN A 310 29.37 8.53 -19.11
CA ASN A 310 28.83 9.55 -20.00
C ASN A 310 27.97 10.57 -19.23
N PRO A 311 28.41 11.84 -19.06
CA PRO A 311 27.66 12.84 -18.29
C PRO A 311 26.33 13.22 -18.96
N ARG A 312 26.17 13.02 -20.26
CA ARG A 312 24.89 13.28 -20.97
C ARG A 312 23.81 12.27 -20.60
N LEU A 313 24.20 11.11 -20.07
CA LEU A 313 23.31 10.06 -19.60
C LEU A 313 23.06 10.10 -18.09
N GLN A 314 23.54 11.11 -17.37
CA GLN A 314 23.44 11.18 -15.91
C GLN A 314 22.00 10.95 -15.40
N ALA A 315 20.99 11.49 -16.09
CA ALA A 315 19.58 11.26 -15.73
C ALA A 315 19.12 9.79 -15.90
N LEU A 316 19.85 8.98 -16.66
CA LEU A 316 19.59 7.55 -16.88
C LEU A 316 20.47 6.64 -16.02
N HIS A 317 21.45 7.16 -15.28
CA HIS A 317 22.33 6.31 -14.44
C HIS A 317 21.54 5.43 -13.45
N PRO A 318 20.48 5.90 -12.76
CA PRO A 318 19.67 5.03 -11.92
C PRO A 318 19.05 3.85 -12.68
N SER A 319 18.53 4.09 -13.90
CA SER A 319 17.97 3.04 -14.76
C SER A 319 19.04 2.08 -15.27
N VAL A 320 20.23 2.60 -15.62
CA VAL A 320 21.38 1.77 -15.99
C VAL A 320 21.77 0.83 -14.84
N HIS A 321 21.86 1.34 -13.61
CA HIS A 321 22.16 0.53 -12.44
C HIS A 321 21.09 -0.55 -12.19
N ARG A 322 19.80 -0.19 -12.25
CA ARG A 322 18.71 -1.16 -12.06
C ARG A 322 18.77 -2.30 -13.07
N LEU A 323 18.89 -1.98 -14.36
CA LEU A 323 19.01 -2.98 -15.41
C LEU A 323 20.26 -3.87 -15.22
N ALA A 324 21.40 -3.26 -14.95
CA ALA A 324 22.67 -3.97 -14.77
C ALA A 324 22.60 -4.95 -13.59
N GLU A 325 22.16 -4.50 -12.43
CA GLU A 325 22.08 -5.35 -11.24
C GLU A 325 21.05 -6.47 -11.42
N ALA A 326 19.89 -6.20 -12.04
CA ALA A 326 18.92 -7.22 -12.37
C ALA A 326 19.47 -8.29 -13.31
N LEU A 327 20.21 -7.90 -14.36
CA LEU A 327 20.82 -8.84 -15.31
C LEU A 327 21.95 -9.66 -14.68
N ARG A 328 22.70 -9.10 -13.72
CA ARG A 328 23.79 -9.81 -13.02
C ARG A 328 23.32 -10.94 -12.11
N ILE A 329 22.02 -11.03 -11.82
CA ILE A 329 21.44 -12.09 -10.98
C ILE A 329 20.38 -12.90 -11.71
N ARG A 330 20.18 -12.67 -12.99
CA ARG A 330 19.02 -13.09 -13.78
C ARG A 330 18.74 -14.59 -13.77
N TYR A 331 19.76 -15.40 -13.93
CA TYR A 331 19.66 -16.85 -14.01
C TYR A 331 20.05 -17.57 -12.70
N LEU A 332 20.25 -16.82 -11.62
CA LEU A 332 20.57 -17.40 -10.32
C LEU A 332 19.30 -17.89 -9.62
N ALA A 333 19.43 -18.94 -8.84
CA ALA A 333 18.37 -19.41 -7.95
C ALA A 333 18.00 -18.35 -6.88
N PRO A 334 16.76 -18.31 -6.39
CA PRO A 334 16.32 -17.29 -5.44
C PRO A 334 17.23 -17.12 -4.21
N GLY A 335 17.65 -18.24 -3.59
CA GLY A 335 18.55 -18.19 -2.43
C GLY A 335 19.93 -17.61 -2.76
N THR A 336 20.48 -17.94 -3.94
CA THR A 336 21.76 -17.37 -4.42
C THR A 336 21.63 -15.89 -4.77
N ARG A 337 20.48 -15.48 -5.35
CA ARG A 337 20.19 -14.05 -5.61
C ARG A 337 20.17 -13.24 -4.32
N LEU A 338 19.42 -13.71 -3.31
CA LEU A 338 19.38 -13.08 -1.99
C LEU A 338 20.77 -12.96 -1.36
N GLN A 339 21.53 -14.07 -1.36
CA GLN A 339 22.89 -14.10 -0.82
C GLN A 339 23.80 -13.10 -1.54
N ARG A 340 23.78 -13.08 -2.87
CA ARG A 340 24.62 -12.20 -3.68
C ARG A 340 24.25 -10.72 -3.50
N LEU A 341 22.96 -10.41 -3.46
CA LEU A 341 22.50 -9.05 -3.19
C LEU A 341 22.93 -8.58 -1.80
N ALA A 342 22.71 -9.41 -0.76
CA ALA A 342 23.10 -9.07 0.61
C ALA A 342 24.63 -8.92 0.77
N ASP A 343 25.42 -9.81 0.17
CA ASP A 343 26.89 -9.70 0.20
C ASP A 343 27.39 -8.43 -0.50
N SER A 344 26.74 -8.05 -1.61
CA SER A 344 27.09 -6.84 -2.36
C SER A 344 26.67 -5.54 -1.65
N LEU A 345 25.79 -5.65 -0.66
CA LEU A 345 25.29 -4.54 0.16
C LEU A 345 26.05 -4.38 1.49
N LYS A 346 27.13 -5.14 1.72
CA LYS A 346 27.99 -4.95 2.92
C LYS A 346 28.60 -3.56 2.99
N THR A 347 28.76 -2.93 1.83
CA THR A 347 29.19 -1.53 1.71
C THR A 347 28.25 -0.79 0.75
N ILE A 348 27.99 0.48 1.00
CA ILE A 348 27.07 1.27 0.16
C ILE A 348 27.65 1.48 -1.24
N GLY A 349 28.96 1.73 -1.36
CA GLY A 349 29.62 2.00 -2.65
C GLY A 349 28.98 3.17 -3.41
N VAL A 350 28.62 2.95 -4.67
CA VAL A 350 27.89 3.94 -5.50
C VAL A 350 26.41 3.97 -5.07
N PRO A 351 25.87 5.12 -4.67
CA PRO A 351 24.50 5.22 -4.11
C PRO A 351 23.42 4.67 -5.03
N ASP A 352 23.43 5.00 -6.33
CA ASP A 352 22.45 4.49 -7.29
C ASP A 352 22.52 2.98 -7.47
N ALA A 353 23.71 2.39 -7.42
CA ALA A 353 23.89 0.94 -7.47
C ALA A 353 23.38 0.27 -6.20
N ALA A 354 23.64 0.85 -5.03
CA ALA A 354 23.12 0.36 -3.76
C ALA A 354 21.59 0.43 -3.72
N ALA A 355 21.00 1.53 -4.19
CA ALA A 355 19.56 1.69 -4.30
C ALA A 355 18.94 0.63 -5.24
N ALA A 356 19.56 0.36 -6.39
CA ALA A 356 19.11 -0.70 -7.31
C ALA A 356 19.13 -2.09 -6.65
N LYS A 357 20.18 -2.41 -5.89
CA LYS A 357 20.28 -3.68 -5.16
C LYS A 357 19.25 -3.80 -4.03
N LEU A 358 18.97 -2.68 -3.33
CA LEU A 358 17.93 -2.65 -2.31
C LEU A 358 16.54 -2.92 -2.90
N LEU A 359 16.26 -2.36 -4.08
CA LEU A 359 15.02 -2.64 -4.81
C LEU A 359 14.90 -4.13 -5.15
N LEU A 360 15.94 -4.71 -5.71
CA LEU A 360 15.98 -6.13 -6.06
C LEU A 360 15.83 -7.01 -4.81
N LEU A 361 16.49 -6.68 -3.72
CA LEU A 361 16.37 -7.40 -2.45
C LEU A 361 14.94 -7.33 -1.93
N ASN A 362 14.30 -6.15 -1.97
CA ASN A 362 12.90 -5.99 -1.58
C ASN A 362 11.98 -6.86 -2.44
N HIS A 363 12.19 -6.90 -3.75
CA HIS A 363 11.41 -7.73 -4.66
C HIS A 363 11.55 -9.24 -4.34
N GLU A 364 12.77 -9.73 -4.12
CA GLU A 364 13.00 -11.13 -3.74
C GLU A 364 12.29 -11.49 -2.42
N PHE A 365 12.35 -10.60 -1.42
CA PHE A 365 11.64 -10.83 -0.14
C PHE A 365 10.12 -10.79 -0.29
N ARG A 366 9.57 -9.93 -1.15
CA ARG A 366 8.12 -9.86 -1.38
C ARG A 366 7.58 -11.10 -2.08
N ASN A 367 8.30 -11.59 -3.07
CA ASN A 367 7.94 -12.83 -3.75
C ASN A 367 7.92 -14.01 -2.77
N CYS A 368 8.79 -13.98 -1.76
CA CYS A 368 8.79 -14.95 -0.68
C CYS A 368 7.54 -14.87 0.20
N ALA A 369 7.08 -13.67 0.53
CA ALA A 369 5.91 -13.48 1.39
C ALA A 369 4.60 -14.01 0.76
N LEU A 370 4.53 -14.04 -0.58
CA LEU A 370 3.34 -14.48 -1.32
C LEU A 370 3.23 -16.00 -1.54
N GLY A 371 4.30 -16.77 -1.28
CA GLY A 371 4.29 -18.17 -1.67
C GLY A 371 5.10 -19.16 -0.83
N GLY A 372 5.58 -18.73 0.34
CA GLY A 372 6.45 -19.57 1.18
C GLY A 372 7.82 -19.80 0.52
N CYS A 373 8.88 -19.34 1.15
CA CYS A 373 10.23 -19.54 0.64
C CYS A 373 11.03 -20.43 1.59
N ALA A 374 11.11 -21.70 1.29
CA ALA A 374 11.97 -22.63 2.05
C ALA A 374 13.46 -22.20 2.06
N HIS A 375 13.85 -21.31 1.15
CA HIS A 375 15.22 -20.81 1.02
C HIS A 375 15.49 -19.51 1.81
N VAL A 376 14.47 -18.95 2.51
CA VAL A 376 14.62 -17.77 3.36
C VAL A 376 14.53 -18.24 4.82
N GLY A 377 15.55 -17.96 5.62
CA GLY A 377 15.53 -18.33 7.03
C GLY A 377 16.93 -18.64 7.58
N PRO A 378 17.02 -19.40 8.68
CA PRO A 378 18.27 -19.69 9.38
C PRO A 378 19.34 -20.41 8.53
N ALA A 379 18.95 -21.10 7.46
CA ALA A 379 19.86 -21.81 6.57
C ALA A 379 20.68 -20.89 5.65
N GLN A 380 20.34 -19.62 5.57
CA GLN A 380 21.08 -18.66 4.77
C GLN A 380 22.46 -18.36 5.36
N LYS A 381 23.44 -18.05 4.49
CA LYS A 381 24.79 -17.72 4.92
C LYS A 381 24.98 -16.24 5.28
N SER A 382 24.17 -15.35 4.70
CA SER A 382 24.24 -13.93 4.96
C SER A 382 23.55 -13.59 6.27
N ASP A 383 24.29 -12.96 7.19
CA ASP A 383 23.73 -12.47 8.45
C ASP A 383 22.58 -11.47 8.24
N LEU A 384 22.72 -10.57 7.26
CA LEU A 384 21.66 -9.63 6.89
C LEU A 384 20.37 -10.36 6.46
N VAL A 385 20.48 -11.42 5.62
CA VAL A 385 19.30 -12.18 5.18
C VAL A 385 18.69 -12.96 6.34
N GLN A 386 19.51 -13.58 7.19
CA GLN A 386 19.05 -14.25 8.40
C GLN A 386 18.31 -13.28 9.33
N TRP A 387 18.90 -12.10 9.56
CA TRP A 387 18.29 -11.09 10.41
C TRP A 387 16.97 -10.57 9.84
N LEU A 388 16.93 -10.18 8.56
CA LEU A 388 15.71 -9.74 7.87
C LEU A 388 14.61 -10.80 7.95
N SER A 389 14.93 -12.06 7.67
CA SER A 389 13.99 -13.18 7.73
C SER A 389 13.43 -13.36 9.13
N THR A 390 14.29 -13.23 10.14
CA THR A 390 13.91 -13.40 11.54
C THR A 390 13.01 -12.25 12.01
N VAL A 391 13.35 -11.01 11.66
CA VAL A 391 12.57 -9.83 12.08
C VAL A 391 11.19 -9.79 11.38
N ARG A 392 11.11 -10.13 10.11
CA ARG A 392 9.86 -10.05 9.33
C ARG A 392 8.92 -11.25 9.50
N GLY A 393 9.46 -12.45 9.70
CA GLY A 393 8.66 -13.69 9.74
C GLY A 393 8.08 -14.06 8.38
N PHE A 394 8.80 -14.86 7.61
CA PHE A 394 8.38 -15.25 6.25
C PHE A 394 7.67 -16.61 6.15
N ASP A 395 7.22 -17.14 7.22
CA ASP A 395 6.65 -18.49 7.27
C ASP A 395 5.19 -18.53 6.81
N GLY A 396 4.88 -17.95 5.67
CA GLY A 396 3.67 -18.21 4.88
C GLY A 396 2.30 -18.24 5.57
N GLY A 397 2.21 -17.72 6.77
CA GLY A 397 1.02 -17.67 7.61
C GLY A 397 1.45 -17.63 9.05
N GLY A 398 1.61 -16.40 9.58
CA GLY A 398 1.97 -16.17 10.99
C GLY A 398 1.11 -17.00 11.94
N SER A 399 1.51 -18.23 12.16
CA SER A 399 0.95 -19.02 13.25
C SER A 399 1.38 -18.37 14.56
N PRO A 400 0.46 -18.19 15.52
CA PRO A 400 0.77 -17.68 16.86
C PRO A 400 1.71 -18.62 17.66
N GLY A 401 2.70 -19.20 17.03
CA GLY A 401 3.58 -20.22 17.58
C GLY A 401 4.99 -20.24 17.00
N ASP A 402 5.42 -19.18 16.31
CA ASP A 402 6.76 -19.09 15.69
C ASP A 402 7.89 -18.96 16.74
N THR A 403 7.98 -19.99 17.59
CA THR A 403 9.05 -20.08 18.61
C THR A 403 10.46 -20.17 18.00
N TRP A 404 10.60 -20.43 16.69
CA TRP A 404 11.92 -20.49 16.07
C TRP A 404 12.56 -19.10 15.96
N ARG A 405 11.80 -18.05 15.61
CA ARG A 405 12.30 -16.67 15.47
C ARG A 405 12.86 -16.16 16.78
N GLU A 406 12.10 -16.36 17.85
CA GLU A 406 12.51 -16.07 19.22
C GLU A 406 13.81 -16.78 19.59
N LYS A 407 13.85 -18.12 19.41
CA LYS A 407 15.02 -18.93 19.73
C LYS A 407 16.22 -18.57 18.88
N PHE A 408 15.99 -18.32 17.58
CA PHE A 408 17.07 -18.01 16.64
C PHE A 408 17.66 -16.62 16.91
N SER A 409 16.83 -15.60 17.16
CA SER A 409 17.31 -14.25 17.49
C SER A 409 18.11 -14.26 18.79
N TRP A 410 17.61 -14.94 19.82
CA TRP A 410 18.31 -15.06 21.09
C TRP A 410 19.65 -15.79 20.97
N SER A 411 19.68 -16.97 20.33
CA SER A 411 20.93 -17.72 20.13
C SER A 411 21.93 -16.98 19.25
N SER A 412 21.46 -16.25 18.25
CA SER A 412 22.32 -15.40 17.41
C SER A 412 22.93 -14.25 18.22
N TYR A 413 22.14 -13.59 19.07
CA TYR A 413 22.67 -12.57 20.00
C TYR A 413 23.69 -13.17 20.98
N GLN A 414 23.40 -14.30 21.60
CA GLN A 414 24.33 -14.94 22.52
C GLN A 414 25.66 -15.30 21.87
N ARG A 415 25.63 -15.75 20.61
CA ARG A 415 26.81 -16.14 19.86
C ARG A 415 27.65 -14.95 19.36
N THR A 416 26.98 -13.88 18.87
CA THR A 416 27.65 -12.77 18.18
C THR A 416 27.84 -11.54 19.05
N ARG A 417 27.01 -11.35 20.06
CA ARG A 417 26.87 -10.11 20.84
C ARG A 417 26.61 -8.88 19.98
N ASP A 418 26.08 -9.09 18.80
CA ASP A 418 25.80 -8.07 17.82
C ASP A 418 24.52 -7.28 18.19
N LEU A 419 24.54 -5.97 17.93
CA LEU A 419 23.45 -5.06 18.30
C LEU A 419 22.17 -5.31 17.48
N ALA A 420 22.30 -5.70 16.21
CA ALA A 420 21.13 -6.01 15.39
C ALA A 420 20.39 -7.26 15.93
N TRP A 421 21.14 -8.27 16.35
CA TRP A 421 20.59 -9.47 17.01
C TRP A 421 20.04 -9.19 18.41
N LEU A 422 20.66 -8.24 19.16
CA LEU A 422 20.09 -7.79 20.45
C LEU A 422 18.71 -7.15 20.23
N MET A 423 18.58 -6.24 19.25
CA MET A 423 17.30 -5.60 18.95
C MET A 423 16.24 -6.62 18.49
N ALA A 424 16.62 -7.56 17.62
CA ALA A 424 15.74 -8.64 17.19
C ALA A 424 15.29 -9.51 18.37
N ALA A 425 16.21 -9.94 19.24
CA ALA A 425 15.89 -10.74 20.41
C ALA A 425 14.99 -9.98 21.39
N ALA A 426 15.29 -8.72 21.66
CA ALA A 426 14.50 -7.90 22.57
C ALA A 426 13.07 -7.66 22.07
N SER A 427 12.85 -7.63 20.74
CA SER A 427 11.52 -7.46 20.14
C SER A 427 10.71 -8.75 20.03
N LEU A 428 11.37 -9.90 19.85
CA LEU A 428 10.73 -11.18 19.58
C LEU A 428 10.57 -12.09 20.83
N VAL A 429 11.45 -11.93 21.82
CA VAL A 429 11.32 -12.66 23.08
C VAL A 429 10.08 -12.16 23.83
N PRO A 430 9.13 -13.05 24.18
CA PRO A 430 7.94 -12.66 24.92
C PRO A 430 8.29 -11.89 26.21
N THR A 431 7.36 -11.07 26.65
CA THR A 431 7.42 -10.35 27.94
C THR A 431 6.43 -10.94 28.92
N GLY A 432 6.66 -10.77 30.22
CA GLY A 432 5.75 -11.25 31.29
C GLY A 432 6.18 -12.54 31.94
N THR A 433 5.26 -13.22 32.62
CA THR A 433 5.50 -14.37 33.52
C THR A 433 6.05 -15.64 32.85
N ALA A 434 6.08 -15.69 31.52
CA ALA A 434 6.57 -16.83 30.75
C ALA A 434 8.08 -16.78 30.44
N VAL A 435 8.76 -15.72 30.84
CA VAL A 435 10.18 -15.49 30.50
C VAL A 435 11.07 -15.89 31.67
N ASP A 436 12.21 -16.51 31.34
CA ASP A 436 13.28 -16.76 32.31
C ASP A 436 13.84 -15.41 32.81
N ASP A 437 13.77 -15.18 34.14
CA ASP A 437 14.24 -13.94 34.79
C ASP A 437 15.69 -13.61 34.44
N LYS A 438 16.55 -14.62 34.26
CA LYS A 438 17.94 -14.45 33.88
C LYS A 438 18.08 -13.90 32.47
N ARG A 439 17.29 -14.42 31.53
CA ARG A 439 17.27 -13.95 30.15
C ARG A 439 16.74 -12.53 30.04
N GLU A 440 15.69 -12.22 30.80
CA GLU A 440 15.15 -10.87 30.87
C GLU A 440 16.17 -9.87 31.43
N ALA A 441 16.81 -10.22 32.54
CA ALA A 441 17.85 -9.39 33.16
C ALA A 441 19.02 -9.15 32.17
N GLU A 442 19.43 -10.16 31.40
CA GLU A 442 20.49 -10.04 30.39
C GLU A 442 20.07 -9.11 29.28
N LEU A 443 18.83 -9.21 28.76
CA LEU A 443 18.31 -8.29 27.72
C LEU A 443 18.24 -6.85 28.22
N GLN A 444 17.70 -6.63 29.43
CA GLN A 444 17.60 -5.29 30.03
C GLN A 444 18.99 -4.65 30.22
N ALA A 445 19.97 -5.43 30.74
CA ALA A 445 21.34 -4.96 30.93
C ALA A 445 22.03 -4.65 29.60
N ALA A 446 21.89 -5.51 28.60
CA ALA A 446 22.49 -5.30 27.29
C ALA A 446 21.91 -4.08 26.55
N LEU A 447 20.58 -3.89 26.60
CA LEU A 447 19.94 -2.71 26.03
C LEU A 447 20.35 -1.42 26.78
N ALA A 448 20.53 -1.50 28.10
CA ALA A 448 21.01 -0.36 28.91
C ALA A 448 22.45 0.03 28.57
N ALA A 449 23.26 -0.93 28.16
CA ALA A 449 24.68 -0.71 27.83
C ALA A 449 24.90 -0.08 26.44
N VAL A 450 23.85 0.11 25.62
CA VAL A 450 23.98 0.82 24.35
C VAL A 450 24.41 2.26 24.62
N PRO A 451 25.54 2.74 24.03
CA PRO A 451 26.06 4.09 24.31
C PRO A 451 25.05 5.20 23.98
N GLU A 452 25.12 6.31 24.72
CA GLU A 452 24.16 7.42 24.55
C GLU A 452 24.27 8.12 23.21
N ASP A 453 25.47 8.17 22.63
CA ASP A 453 25.74 8.73 21.31
C ASP A 453 25.44 7.74 20.17
N HIS A 454 25.14 6.48 20.48
CA HIS A 454 24.85 5.48 19.46
C HIS A 454 23.48 5.72 18.80
N PRO A 455 23.37 5.63 17.46
CA PRO A 455 22.10 5.83 16.73
C PRO A 455 20.94 4.97 17.22
N ALA A 456 21.22 3.79 17.76
CA ALA A 456 20.24 2.87 18.28
C ALA A 456 19.84 3.12 19.76
N ARG A 457 20.41 4.10 20.44
CA ARG A 457 20.14 4.35 21.87
C ARG A 457 18.66 4.49 22.15
N PHE A 458 17.94 5.27 21.34
CA PHE A 458 16.52 5.49 21.54
C PHE A 458 15.69 4.22 21.26
N ALA A 459 16.04 3.43 20.24
CA ALA A 459 15.41 2.14 19.98
C ALA A 459 15.65 1.14 21.15
N ALA A 460 16.83 1.13 21.72
CA ALA A 460 17.13 0.32 22.91
C ALA A 460 16.27 0.75 24.11
N THR A 461 16.11 2.05 24.34
CA THR A 461 15.25 2.60 25.38
C THR A 461 13.78 2.24 25.16
N GLN A 462 13.29 2.33 23.93
CA GLN A 462 11.94 1.90 23.54
C GLN A 462 11.72 0.42 23.90
N LEU A 463 12.61 -0.47 23.46
CA LEU A 463 12.48 -1.91 23.73
C LEU A 463 12.56 -2.21 25.23
N ARG A 464 13.42 -1.52 25.97
CA ARG A 464 13.47 -1.65 27.45
C ARG A 464 12.14 -1.26 28.09
N ALA A 465 11.59 -0.10 27.70
CA ALA A 465 10.32 0.39 28.22
C ALA A 465 9.17 -0.58 27.89
N GLN A 466 9.11 -1.08 26.65
CA GLN A 466 8.10 -2.07 26.23
C GLN A 466 8.19 -3.36 27.06
N ARG A 467 9.39 -3.81 27.35
CA ARG A 467 9.60 -4.99 28.21
C ARG A 467 9.18 -4.74 29.66
N LEU A 468 9.47 -3.55 30.21
CA LEU A 468 8.99 -3.14 31.54
C LEU A 468 7.45 -3.07 31.60
N PHE A 469 6.81 -2.56 30.54
CA PHE A 469 5.34 -2.58 30.43
C PHE A 469 4.78 -4.02 30.46
N GLY A 470 5.39 -4.92 29.70
CA GLY A 470 5.01 -6.33 29.70
C GLY A 470 5.16 -7.01 31.08
N GLN A 471 5.97 -6.46 31.97
CA GLN A 471 6.14 -6.90 33.35
C GLN A 471 5.23 -6.15 34.36
N GLY A 472 4.41 -5.21 33.91
CA GLY A 472 3.60 -4.36 34.79
C GLY A 472 4.40 -3.26 35.51
N ARG A 473 5.67 -3.05 35.18
CA ARG A 473 6.57 -2.05 35.80
C ARG A 473 6.41 -0.67 35.19
N PHE A 474 5.18 -0.16 35.19
CA PHE A 474 4.78 1.07 34.49
C PHE A 474 5.53 2.31 34.98
N LYS A 475 5.81 2.41 36.31
CA LYS A 475 6.53 3.56 36.88
C LYS A 475 7.95 3.64 36.35
N GLU A 476 8.67 2.54 36.36
CA GLU A 476 10.08 2.49 35.91
C GLU A 476 10.16 2.73 34.39
N ALA A 477 9.21 2.18 33.61
CA ALA A 477 9.12 2.45 32.18
C ALA A 477 8.91 3.94 31.91
N ARG A 478 8.02 4.59 32.67
CA ARG A 478 7.75 6.01 32.55
C ARG A 478 8.98 6.88 32.85
N GLU A 479 9.69 6.61 33.93
CA GLU A 479 10.93 7.31 34.31
C GLU A 479 11.98 7.18 33.19
N LEU A 480 12.19 5.96 32.68
CA LEU A 480 13.11 5.68 31.59
C LEU A 480 12.76 6.45 30.30
N ILE A 481 11.48 6.55 29.96
CA ILE A 481 11.02 7.27 28.74
C ILE A 481 11.15 8.78 28.96
N ALA A 482 10.85 9.30 30.15
CA ALA A 482 10.96 10.72 30.46
C ALA A 482 12.42 11.18 30.34
N ASP A 483 13.36 10.43 30.88
CA ASP A 483 14.79 10.71 30.74
C ASP A 483 15.24 10.74 29.27
N ALA A 484 14.71 9.83 28.45
CA ALA A 484 15.02 9.82 27.02
C ALA A 484 14.38 10.98 26.25
N ALA A 485 13.21 11.47 26.70
CA ALA A 485 12.49 12.57 26.07
C ALA A 485 13.26 13.89 26.12
N ASP A 486 14.07 14.07 27.16
CA ASP A 486 14.90 15.28 27.36
C ASP A 486 16.15 15.30 26.45
N SER A 487 16.40 14.24 25.70
CA SER A 487 17.50 14.17 24.76
C SER A 487 17.35 15.22 23.63
N PRO A 488 18.41 16.01 23.33
CA PRO A 488 18.37 16.94 22.22
C PRO A 488 18.04 16.30 20.87
N LEU A 489 18.39 15.04 20.70
CA LEU A 489 18.09 14.27 19.49
C LEU A 489 16.56 14.08 19.30
N ILE A 490 15.84 13.81 20.38
CA ILE A 490 14.38 13.65 20.38
C ILE A 490 13.69 15.01 20.22
N ALA A 491 14.18 16.04 20.92
CA ALA A 491 13.63 17.40 20.85
C ALA A 491 13.57 17.94 19.40
N HIS A 492 14.49 17.53 18.55
CA HIS A 492 14.57 17.94 17.15
C HIS A 492 13.94 16.94 16.17
N SER A 493 13.33 15.86 16.66
CA SER A 493 12.66 14.84 15.84
C SER A 493 11.18 14.74 16.18
N LEU A 494 10.31 15.18 15.27
CA LEU A 494 8.86 15.06 15.46
C LEU A 494 8.42 13.59 15.58
N SER A 495 9.03 12.70 14.79
CA SER A 495 8.81 11.25 14.91
C SER A 495 9.23 10.72 16.28
N GLY A 496 10.38 11.16 16.79
CA GLY A 496 10.86 10.80 18.14
C GLY A 496 9.93 11.29 19.24
N GLN A 497 9.45 12.53 19.13
CA GLN A 497 8.47 13.09 20.07
C GLN A 497 7.14 12.33 20.05
N ASN A 498 6.65 11.96 18.86
CA ASN A 498 5.43 11.14 18.72
C ASN A 498 5.62 9.75 19.34
N LEU A 499 6.79 9.14 19.15
CA LEU A 499 7.09 7.84 19.75
C LEU A 499 7.17 7.93 21.30
N VAL A 500 7.79 8.98 21.85
CA VAL A 500 7.77 9.25 23.30
C VAL A 500 6.34 9.36 23.81
N LYS A 501 5.48 10.13 23.12
CA LYS A 501 4.05 10.23 23.47
C LYS A 501 3.36 8.86 23.45
N ALA A 502 3.64 8.05 22.42
CA ALA A 502 3.08 6.70 22.32
C ALA A 502 3.51 5.80 23.49
N LEU A 503 4.77 5.85 23.85
CA LEU A 503 5.31 5.07 24.98
C LEU A 503 4.77 5.55 26.33
N LEU A 504 4.53 6.85 26.52
CA LEU A 504 3.97 7.42 27.75
C LEU A 504 2.45 7.22 27.88
N LEU A 505 1.73 7.05 26.76
CA LEU A 505 0.26 6.99 26.75
C LEU A 505 -0.32 5.97 27.73
N PRO A 506 0.21 4.72 27.85
CA PRO A 506 -0.31 3.74 28.82
C PRO A 506 -0.14 4.15 30.28
N THR A 507 0.74 5.09 30.57
CA THR A 507 1.05 5.56 31.93
C THR A 507 0.33 6.85 32.30
N ALA A 508 -0.55 7.35 31.46
CA ALA A 508 -1.25 8.61 31.71
C ALA A 508 -2.03 8.55 33.02
N ALA A 509 -1.80 9.54 33.88
CA ALA A 509 -2.41 9.63 35.21
C ALA A 509 -3.78 10.34 35.20
N SER A 510 -4.10 11.05 34.10
CA SER A 510 -5.36 11.78 33.92
C SER A 510 -5.84 11.76 32.48
N GLU A 511 -7.14 12.01 32.25
CA GLU A 511 -7.68 12.15 30.91
C GLU A 511 -7.03 13.31 30.13
N GLU A 512 -6.69 14.41 30.81
CA GLU A 512 -6.01 15.54 30.20
C GLU A 512 -4.61 15.17 29.71
N GLU A 513 -3.85 14.46 30.53
CA GLU A 513 -2.53 13.94 30.12
C GLU A 513 -2.67 12.95 28.97
N TRP A 514 -3.63 12.03 29.05
CA TRP A 514 -3.91 11.07 28.00
C TRP A 514 -4.19 11.78 26.66
N ARG A 515 -5.05 12.83 26.66
CA ARG A 515 -5.35 13.59 25.45
C ARG A 515 -4.11 14.27 24.84
N ARG A 516 -3.25 14.85 25.66
CA ARG A 516 -1.98 15.45 25.19
C ARG A 516 -1.05 14.43 24.54
N LEU A 517 -1.05 13.21 25.04
CA LEU A 517 -0.24 12.11 24.52
C LEU A 517 -0.88 11.46 23.28
N ALA A 518 -2.20 11.43 23.22
CA ALA A 518 -2.96 10.80 22.13
C ALA A 518 -2.99 11.67 20.86
N ILE A 519 -3.06 12.99 20.97
CA ILE A 519 -3.13 13.91 19.83
C ILE A 519 -1.71 14.18 19.35
N ARG A 520 -1.36 13.66 18.17
CA ARG A 520 -0.01 13.72 17.62
C ARG A 520 0.00 14.44 16.28
N PRO A 521 0.96 15.37 16.04
CA PRO A 521 1.09 15.98 14.72
C PRO A 521 1.59 14.96 13.69
N VAL A 522 1.10 15.05 12.48
CA VAL A 522 1.56 14.20 11.36
C VAL A 522 2.96 14.64 10.96
N VAL A 523 3.88 13.68 10.86
CA VAL A 523 5.30 13.95 10.58
C VAL A 523 5.54 14.25 9.12
N ALA A 524 4.91 13.49 8.24
CA ALA A 524 5.18 13.56 6.83
C ALA A 524 3.95 13.14 6.04
N ARG A 525 3.85 13.67 4.82
CA ARG A 525 2.82 13.25 3.87
C ARG A 525 3.34 12.09 3.04
N ARG A 526 2.59 11.01 3.00
CA ARG A 526 2.82 9.92 2.07
C ARG A 526 1.88 10.08 0.88
N ASP A 527 2.46 10.16 -0.30
CA ASP A 527 1.68 9.97 -1.50
C ASP A 527 1.16 8.52 -1.50
N PRO A 528 -0.14 8.28 -1.73
CA PRO A 528 -0.66 6.92 -1.85
C PRO A 528 0.09 6.06 -2.85
N GLU A 529 0.71 6.68 -3.85
CA GLU A 529 1.47 6.02 -4.91
C GLU A 529 2.98 5.93 -4.64
N ALA A 530 3.47 6.60 -3.58
CA ALA A 530 4.88 6.58 -3.20
C ALA A 530 5.12 5.76 -1.94
N MET A 531 6.25 5.07 -1.87
CA MET A 531 6.66 4.33 -0.67
C MET A 531 7.35 5.21 0.36
N GLU A 532 7.84 6.38 -0.03
CA GLU A 532 8.46 7.33 0.88
C GLU A 532 7.49 8.41 1.34
N ALA A 533 7.46 8.63 2.65
CA ALA A 533 6.77 9.76 3.24
C ALA A 533 7.61 11.03 3.13
N LYS A 534 7.07 12.08 2.53
CA LYS A 534 7.76 13.36 2.39
C LYS A 534 7.42 14.31 3.53
N PRO A 535 8.40 15.01 4.12
CA PRO A 535 8.13 16.08 5.04
C PRO A 535 7.19 17.11 4.38
N SER A 536 6.12 17.49 5.07
CA SER A 536 5.27 18.56 4.59
C SER A 536 5.90 19.92 4.88
N ALA A 537 5.85 20.82 3.90
CA ALA A 537 6.23 22.23 4.09
C ALA A 537 5.19 23.01 4.91
N VAL A 538 3.98 22.47 5.08
CA VAL A 538 2.88 23.04 5.85
C VAL A 538 2.66 22.16 7.08
N PRO A 539 2.40 22.75 8.26
CA PRO A 539 2.05 21.98 9.45
C PRO A 539 0.87 21.07 9.13
N LEU A 540 1.07 19.77 9.29
CA LEU A 540 0.05 18.78 9.06
C LEU A 540 -0.89 18.74 10.27
N ALA A 541 -2.16 18.42 10.02
CA ALA A 541 -3.14 18.26 11.07
C ALA A 541 -2.73 17.12 12.02
N SER A 542 -3.26 17.16 13.24
CA SER A 542 -3.08 16.06 14.21
C SER A 542 -3.80 14.80 13.77
N ALA A 543 -3.28 13.64 14.17
CA ALA A 543 -3.83 12.34 13.89
C ALA A 543 -3.85 11.45 15.13
N PHE A 544 -4.54 10.31 15.03
CA PHE A 544 -4.46 9.22 16.00
C PHE A 544 -3.66 8.06 15.40
N ASP A 545 -2.68 7.59 16.16
CA ASP A 545 -1.90 6.39 15.82
C ASP A 545 -2.60 5.10 16.29
N ASP A 546 -2.07 3.96 15.91
CA ASP A 546 -2.62 2.62 16.20
C ASP A 546 -2.99 2.40 17.67
N ASP A 547 -2.15 2.84 18.60
CA ASP A 547 -2.36 2.69 20.03
C ASP A 547 -3.60 3.46 20.51
N VAL A 548 -3.75 4.70 20.03
CA VAL A 548 -4.91 5.56 20.34
C VAL A 548 -6.18 4.99 19.69
N VAL A 549 -6.09 4.63 18.41
CA VAL A 549 -7.22 4.07 17.66
C VAL A 549 -7.71 2.77 18.29
N ARG A 550 -6.80 1.87 18.68
CA ARG A 550 -7.15 0.63 19.36
C ARG A 550 -7.83 0.89 20.69
N PHE A 551 -7.28 1.80 21.49
CA PHE A 551 -7.88 2.18 22.76
C PHE A 551 -9.29 2.78 22.56
N LEU A 552 -9.45 3.75 21.65
CA LEU A 552 -10.74 4.36 21.35
C LEU A 552 -11.75 3.29 20.89
N ASN A 553 -11.40 2.47 19.93
CA ASN A 553 -12.33 1.49 19.37
C ASN A 553 -12.78 0.41 20.36
N THR A 554 -11.95 0.02 21.32
CA THR A 554 -12.21 -1.16 22.18
C THR A 554 -12.40 -0.85 23.64
N ARG A 555 -11.77 0.23 24.16
CA ARG A 555 -11.68 0.49 25.61
C ARG A 555 -12.26 1.83 26.05
N ALA A 556 -12.24 2.85 25.21
CA ALA A 556 -12.70 4.19 25.59
C ALA A 556 -14.23 4.29 25.62
N PRO A 557 -14.83 4.77 26.73
CA PRO A 557 -16.26 5.04 26.80
C PRO A 557 -16.67 6.20 25.88
N LEU A 558 -17.86 6.16 25.28
CA LEU A 558 -18.33 7.20 24.37
C LEU A 558 -18.37 8.60 25.03
N ALA A 559 -18.57 8.68 26.35
CA ALA A 559 -18.48 9.93 27.09
C ALA A 559 -17.08 10.57 26.95
N MET A 560 -16.02 9.79 27.02
CA MET A 560 -14.65 10.25 26.79
C MET A 560 -14.46 10.72 25.34
N TRP A 561 -15.05 10.05 24.34
CA TRP A 561 -14.99 10.50 22.93
C TRP A 561 -15.62 11.87 22.76
N LEU A 562 -16.77 12.11 23.40
CA LEU A 562 -17.45 13.42 23.33
C LEU A 562 -16.62 14.53 24.00
N ARG A 563 -15.93 14.23 25.12
CA ARG A 563 -15.00 15.18 25.75
C ARG A 563 -13.77 15.44 24.87
N LEU A 564 -13.21 14.38 24.30
CA LEU A 564 -12.09 14.48 23.34
C LEU A 564 -12.46 15.33 22.12
N ALA A 565 -13.67 15.19 21.59
CA ALA A 565 -14.15 15.97 20.46
C ALA A 565 -14.24 17.50 20.73
N THR A 566 -14.23 17.92 22.00
CA THR A 566 -14.19 19.34 22.36
C THR A 566 -12.76 19.89 22.50
N ASP A 567 -11.73 19.07 22.38
CA ASP A 567 -10.33 19.50 22.49
C ASP A 567 -9.94 20.41 21.31
N PRO A 568 -9.42 21.62 21.58
CA PRO A 568 -9.02 22.55 20.52
C PRO A 568 -7.82 22.06 19.69
N ALA A 569 -7.04 21.14 20.21
CA ALA A 569 -5.88 20.55 19.50
C ALA A 569 -6.31 19.55 18.42
N LEU A 570 -7.57 19.08 18.43
CA LEU A 570 -8.09 18.23 17.36
C LEU A 570 -8.35 19.03 16.09
N SER A 571 -7.88 18.49 14.97
CA SER A 571 -8.29 19.03 13.67
C SER A 571 -9.80 18.90 13.48
N PRO A 572 -10.44 19.84 12.73
CA PRO A 572 -11.87 19.75 12.45
C PRO A 572 -12.30 18.41 11.86
N ALA A 573 -11.51 17.89 10.93
CA ALA A 573 -11.77 16.60 10.29
C ALA A 573 -11.77 15.44 11.28
N LEU A 574 -10.80 15.37 12.17
CA LEU A 574 -10.68 14.31 13.18
C LEU A 574 -11.81 14.41 14.22
N ARG A 575 -12.18 15.63 14.59
CA ARG A 575 -13.34 15.90 15.45
C ARG A 575 -14.64 15.40 14.82
N ASP A 576 -14.85 15.72 13.56
CA ASP A 576 -16.05 15.35 12.83
C ASP A 576 -16.19 13.83 12.74
N THR A 577 -15.11 13.12 12.39
CA THR A 577 -15.07 11.65 12.37
C THR A 577 -15.37 11.07 13.75
N LEU A 578 -14.76 11.62 14.81
CA LEU A 578 -14.97 11.16 16.18
C LEU A 578 -16.45 11.26 16.59
N LEU A 579 -17.09 12.37 16.27
CA LEU A 579 -18.51 12.60 16.61
C LEU A 579 -19.45 11.75 15.77
N GLU A 580 -19.18 11.58 14.49
CA GLU A 580 -19.99 10.74 13.60
C GLU A 580 -19.89 9.27 13.96
N THR A 581 -18.69 8.80 14.30
CA THR A 581 -18.48 7.42 14.78
C THR A 581 -19.12 7.20 16.15
N ALA A 582 -19.00 8.16 17.07
CA ALA A 582 -19.67 8.09 18.37
C ALA A 582 -21.21 8.04 18.22
N TRP A 583 -21.76 8.85 17.32
CA TRP A 583 -23.19 8.84 16.99
C TRP A 583 -23.64 7.47 16.48
N THR A 584 -22.93 6.92 15.52
CA THR A 584 -23.25 5.61 14.91
C THR A 584 -23.23 4.49 15.95
N ARG A 585 -22.19 4.43 16.78
CA ARG A 585 -22.07 3.42 17.87
C ARG A 585 -23.17 3.57 18.91
N ALA A 586 -23.47 4.81 19.29
CA ALA A 586 -24.50 5.09 20.28
C ALA A 586 -25.91 4.69 19.78
N VAL A 587 -26.23 4.95 18.50
CA VAL A 587 -27.50 4.51 17.88
C VAL A 587 -27.56 2.98 17.84
N LEU A 588 -26.52 2.31 17.40
CA LEU A 588 -26.44 0.84 17.35
C LEU A 588 -26.59 0.19 18.73
N ALA A 589 -26.06 0.84 19.76
CA ALA A 589 -26.16 0.37 21.15
C ALA A 589 -27.43 0.85 21.86
N GLU A 590 -28.33 1.55 21.16
CA GLU A 590 -29.56 2.14 21.71
C GLU A 590 -29.31 3.16 22.85
N ASP A 591 -28.14 3.80 22.84
CA ASP A 591 -27.82 4.94 23.73
C ASP A 591 -28.17 6.26 23.04
N TYR A 592 -29.45 6.54 22.89
CA TYR A 592 -29.93 7.71 22.15
C TYR A 592 -29.62 9.04 22.85
N ALA A 593 -29.35 9.02 24.16
CA ALA A 593 -28.91 10.21 24.87
C ALA A 593 -27.50 10.63 24.43
N THR A 594 -26.55 9.67 24.37
CA THR A 594 -25.21 9.89 23.86
C THR A 594 -25.22 10.21 22.36
N ALA A 595 -26.08 9.53 21.57
CA ALA A 595 -26.22 9.80 20.15
C ALA A 595 -26.70 11.25 19.90
N ARG A 596 -27.68 11.72 20.65
CA ARG A 596 -28.17 13.11 20.55
C ARG A 596 -27.05 14.10 20.91
N ARG A 597 -26.32 13.85 21.98
CA ARG A 597 -25.22 14.72 22.38
C ARG A 597 -24.09 14.77 21.30
N ALA A 598 -23.77 13.67 20.70
CA ALA A 598 -22.84 13.62 19.56
C ALA A 598 -23.37 14.45 18.38
N ALA A 599 -24.66 14.33 18.06
CA ALA A 599 -25.29 15.10 16.99
C ALA A 599 -25.32 16.62 17.25
N GLU A 600 -25.56 17.03 18.48
CA GLU A 600 -25.50 18.45 18.90
C GLU A 600 -24.09 19.01 18.68
N LEU A 601 -23.06 18.32 19.17
CA LEU A 601 -21.67 18.72 19.02
C LEU A 601 -21.26 18.75 17.53
N ARG A 602 -21.66 17.74 16.75
CA ARG A 602 -21.35 17.67 15.32
C ARG A 602 -22.04 18.78 14.53
N THR A 603 -23.28 19.14 14.92
CA THR A 603 -24.02 20.23 14.31
C THR A 603 -23.40 21.59 14.64
N ALA A 604 -22.93 21.78 15.87
CA ALA A 604 -22.23 22.99 16.30
C ALA A 604 -20.87 23.17 15.64
N SER A 605 -20.14 22.07 15.39
CA SER A 605 -18.83 22.09 14.73
C SER A 605 -18.92 22.29 13.22
N ALA A 606 -20.08 22.01 12.61
CA ALA A 606 -20.23 22.09 11.16
C ALA A 606 -20.13 23.54 10.68
N GLN A 607 -19.07 23.83 9.93
CA GLN A 607 -19.02 25.05 9.13
C GLN A 607 -20.15 25.03 8.10
N LYS A 608 -20.74 26.21 7.81
CA LYS A 608 -21.72 26.30 6.72
C LYS A 608 -21.11 25.73 5.45
N ALA A 609 -21.68 24.63 4.97
CA ALA A 609 -21.20 23.99 3.76
C ALA A 609 -21.19 24.99 2.61
N PRO A 610 -20.04 25.31 2.01
CA PRO A 610 -20.01 26.15 0.84
C PRO A 610 -20.43 25.30 -0.36
N GLY A 611 -21.69 25.33 -0.76
CA GLY A 611 -22.09 24.67 -1.99
C GLY A 611 -23.58 24.34 -2.11
N LYS A 612 -24.05 24.14 -3.33
CA LYS A 612 -25.41 23.73 -3.70
C LYS A 612 -25.67 22.21 -3.57
N GLY A 613 -24.80 21.48 -2.86
CA GLY A 613 -24.91 20.02 -2.68
C GLY A 613 -25.79 19.63 -1.48
N PRO A 614 -26.18 18.33 -1.37
CA PRO A 614 -26.89 17.82 -0.21
C PRO A 614 -26.03 17.95 1.06
N ASP A 615 -26.66 18.26 2.20
CA ASP A 615 -25.99 18.32 3.50
C ASP A 615 -25.53 16.92 3.93
N PRO A 616 -24.21 16.66 4.04
CA PRO A 616 -23.69 15.34 4.35
C PRO A 616 -24.05 14.83 5.74
N ILE A 617 -24.43 15.73 6.64
CA ILE A 617 -24.82 15.41 8.02
C ILE A 617 -26.29 15.68 8.30
N ALA A 618 -27.13 15.79 7.27
CA ALA A 618 -28.53 16.11 7.43
C ALA A 618 -29.24 15.16 8.41
N GLY A 619 -28.98 13.87 8.34
CA GLY A 619 -29.53 12.86 9.25
C GLY A 619 -29.10 13.10 10.71
N ILE A 620 -27.80 13.29 10.91
CA ILE A 620 -27.22 13.58 12.23
C ILE A 620 -27.81 14.89 12.79
N ARG A 621 -27.88 15.93 11.97
CA ARG A 621 -28.47 17.22 12.38
C ARG A 621 -29.92 17.09 12.82
N ARG A 622 -30.74 16.30 12.08
CA ARG A 622 -32.15 16.02 12.50
C ARG A 622 -32.20 15.29 13.83
N SER A 623 -31.26 14.38 14.09
CA SER A 623 -31.22 13.61 15.33
C SER A 623 -30.86 14.43 16.57
N ALA A 624 -30.27 15.62 16.43
CA ALA A 624 -29.98 16.50 17.56
C ALA A 624 -31.23 16.95 18.34
N THR A 625 -32.38 16.98 17.68
CA THR A 625 -33.68 17.36 18.30
C THR A 625 -34.65 16.20 18.47
N LEU A 626 -34.24 14.98 18.08
CA LEU A 626 -35.09 13.81 18.10
C LEU A 626 -35.32 13.32 19.55
N PRO A 627 -36.55 12.98 19.96
CA PRO A 627 -36.80 12.40 21.27
C PRO A 627 -36.03 11.07 21.42
N THR A 628 -35.41 10.84 22.56
CA THR A 628 -34.70 9.59 22.87
C THR A 628 -35.63 8.36 22.97
N THR A 629 -36.92 8.60 23.11
CA THR A 629 -37.98 7.57 23.16
C THR A 629 -38.44 7.12 21.77
N ASP A 630 -38.10 7.86 20.70
CA ASP A 630 -38.48 7.50 19.33
C ASP A 630 -37.42 6.60 18.69
N THR A 631 -37.30 5.38 19.18
CA THR A 631 -36.35 4.38 18.73
C THR A 631 -36.42 4.13 17.21
N ALA A 632 -37.65 4.12 16.69
CA ALA A 632 -37.90 3.86 15.26
C ALA A 632 -37.29 4.95 14.36
N ALA A 633 -37.39 6.22 14.77
CA ALA A 633 -36.81 7.32 14.03
C ALA A 633 -35.26 7.30 14.08
N TRP A 634 -34.66 6.90 15.21
CA TRP A 634 -33.24 6.76 15.35
C TRP A 634 -32.68 5.70 14.39
N HIS A 635 -33.27 4.49 14.36
CA HIS A 635 -32.88 3.42 13.45
C HIS A 635 -33.11 3.80 11.98
N ARG A 636 -34.20 4.53 11.69
CA ARG A 636 -34.45 5.05 10.34
C ARG A 636 -33.35 6.01 9.88
N LEU A 637 -32.88 6.91 10.76
CA LEU A 637 -31.78 7.83 10.43
C LEU A 637 -30.47 7.10 10.22
N LEU A 638 -30.17 6.08 11.03
CA LEU A 638 -28.99 5.22 10.81
C LEU A 638 -29.09 4.51 9.46
N LEU A 639 -30.23 3.90 9.15
CA LEU A 639 -30.47 3.23 7.89
C LEU A 639 -30.35 4.19 6.69
N GLU A 640 -30.90 5.42 6.81
CA GLU A 640 -30.76 6.47 5.80
C GLU A 640 -29.30 6.82 5.56
N ARG A 641 -28.50 7.01 6.61
CA ARG A 641 -27.08 7.28 6.52
C ARG A 641 -26.36 6.17 5.77
N MET A 642 -26.59 4.92 6.18
CA MET A 642 -25.91 3.76 5.58
C MET A 642 -26.35 3.51 4.13
N ALA A 643 -27.61 3.73 3.80
CA ALA A 643 -28.14 3.59 2.46
C ALA A 643 -27.76 4.72 1.50
N SER A 644 -27.38 5.88 2.02
CA SER A 644 -26.97 7.05 1.23
C SER A 644 -25.48 7.07 0.91
N THR A 645 -24.70 6.22 1.53
CA THR A 645 -23.26 6.20 1.43
C THR A 645 -22.85 5.39 0.21
N THR A 646 -22.31 6.04 -0.83
CA THR A 646 -22.01 5.39 -2.12
C THR A 646 -20.54 5.15 -2.35
N GLU A 647 -19.70 5.94 -1.75
CA GLU A 647 -18.27 5.87 -1.95
C GLU A 647 -17.58 5.79 -0.60
N THR A 648 -16.77 4.76 -0.40
CA THR A 648 -15.59 5.00 0.37
C THR A 648 -14.75 5.92 -0.46
N LEU A 649 -14.66 7.11 -0.02
CA LEU A 649 -13.40 7.78 -0.22
C LEU A 649 -12.35 6.81 0.30
N GLN A 650 -11.34 6.51 -0.50
CA GLN A 650 -10.12 5.93 0.02
C GLN A 650 -9.85 6.61 1.36
N PRO A 651 -9.61 5.87 2.44
CA PRO A 651 -9.34 6.49 3.72
C PRO A 651 -8.38 7.62 3.41
N PRO A 652 -8.73 8.86 3.76
CA PRO A 652 -7.83 9.94 3.46
C PRO A 652 -6.55 9.56 4.19
N HIS A 653 -5.55 9.21 3.46
CA HIS A 653 -4.23 8.96 4.01
C HIS A 653 -3.71 10.20 4.73
N TRP A 654 -4.58 11.26 4.78
CA TRP A 654 -4.24 12.57 5.31
C TRP A 654 -5.41 13.24 6.01
N PRO A 655 -5.18 13.78 7.18
CA PRO A 655 -6.17 14.56 7.92
C PRO A 655 -6.73 15.76 7.14
N GLU A 656 -5.98 16.26 6.15
CA GLU A 656 -6.36 17.41 5.32
C GLU A 656 -7.51 17.11 4.35
N ALA A 657 -7.68 15.88 3.95
CA ALA A 657 -8.75 15.50 3.01
C ALA A 657 -10.12 15.37 3.68
N GLY A 658 -10.17 15.48 5.01
CA GLY A 658 -11.38 15.23 5.81
C GLY A 658 -11.68 13.75 5.87
N TRP A 659 -11.58 13.19 7.07
CA TRP A 659 -12.13 11.87 7.36
C TRP A 659 -13.64 11.99 7.21
N GLY A 660 -14.21 11.14 6.46
CA GLY A 660 -15.63 11.09 6.32
C GLY A 660 -16.03 10.64 4.94
N VAL A 661 -16.93 9.72 4.96
CA VAL A 661 -17.70 9.36 3.79
C VAL A 661 -18.44 10.62 3.36
N ARG A 662 -18.11 11.16 2.19
CA ARG A 662 -18.99 12.13 1.56
C ARG A 662 -20.21 11.37 1.07
N PRO A 663 -21.38 11.54 1.67
CA PRO A 663 -22.58 10.90 1.14
C PRO A 663 -22.84 11.49 -0.24
N THR A 664 -22.51 10.72 -1.24
CA THR A 664 -22.95 10.98 -2.61
C THR A 664 -24.24 10.22 -2.78
N PRO A 665 -25.35 10.84 -3.18
CA PRO A 665 -26.61 10.12 -3.38
C PRO A 665 -26.39 8.94 -4.32
N LEU A 666 -26.70 7.73 -3.86
CA LEU A 666 -26.61 6.53 -4.68
C LEU A 666 -27.56 6.68 -5.87
N LYS A 667 -27.05 6.71 -7.08
CA LYS A 667 -27.88 6.71 -8.27
C LYS A 667 -28.40 5.29 -8.50
N PRO A 668 -29.70 5.12 -8.71
CA PRO A 668 -30.24 3.83 -9.14
C PRO A 668 -29.47 3.35 -10.38
N GLY A 669 -29.05 2.08 -10.37
CA GLY A 669 -28.28 1.52 -11.47
C GLY A 669 -26.76 1.76 -11.41
N ALA A 670 -26.25 2.56 -10.48
CA ALA A 670 -24.83 2.54 -10.17
C ALA A 670 -24.46 1.12 -9.70
N SER A 671 -23.82 0.37 -10.57
CA SER A 671 -23.25 -0.92 -10.18
C SER A 671 -22.05 -0.65 -9.30
N PRO A 672 -21.85 -1.38 -8.19
CA PRO A 672 -20.57 -1.45 -7.53
C PRO A 672 -19.62 -2.21 -8.46
N THR A 673 -19.22 -1.59 -9.54
CA THR A 673 -18.22 -2.15 -10.43
C THR A 673 -16.85 -1.70 -9.97
N TYR A 674 -15.89 -2.58 -10.10
CA TYR A 674 -14.46 -2.24 -10.14
C TYR A 674 -14.13 -1.30 -11.31
N ASP A 675 -14.99 -0.33 -11.56
CA ASP A 675 -14.79 0.58 -12.66
C ASP A 675 -13.80 1.65 -12.20
N ARG A 676 -12.61 1.60 -12.73
CA ARG A 676 -11.51 2.57 -12.57
C ARG A 676 -10.74 2.53 -11.24
N GLY A 677 -10.54 1.36 -10.65
CA GLY A 677 -9.69 1.23 -9.45
C GLY A 677 -10.33 1.76 -8.16
N MET A 678 -11.60 2.16 -8.19
CA MET A 678 -12.36 2.48 -7.00
C MET A 678 -13.25 1.30 -6.64
N VAL A 679 -12.95 0.68 -5.52
CA VAL A 679 -13.92 -0.20 -4.86
C VAL A 679 -15.03 0.70 -4.38
N ILE A 680 -16.19 0.64 -5.05
CA ILE A 680 -17.35 1.36 -4.58
C ILE A 680 -17.73 0.77 -3.23
N GLY A 681 -17.58 1.62 -2.26
CA GLY A 681 -18.26 1.63 -1.02
C GLY A 681 -17.97 0.43 -0.17
N SER A 682 -17.27 0.68 0.74
CA SER A 682 -17.56 0.28 2.05
C SER A 682 -18.95 0.76 2.39
N TYR A 683 -19.94 0.03 2.01
CA TYR A 683 -21.23 0.15 2.67
C TYR A 683 -21.03 -0.37 4.10
N GLY A 684 -20.59 0.46 5.03
CA GLY A 684 -20.52 0.17 6.46
C GLY A 684 -20.03 -1.23 6.85
N LYS A 685 -18.99 -1.72 6.31
CA LYS A 685 -18.63 -3.13 6.29
C LYS A 685 -18.05 -3.61 7.60
N TRP A 686 -18.80 -4.40 8.31
CA TRP A 686 -18.26 -5.12 9.45
C TRP A 686 -18.67 -6.60 9.41
N CYS A 687 -17.73 -7.46 9.76
CA CYS A 687 -18.02 -8.83 10.14
C CYS A 687 -18.51 -8.90 11.60
N SER A 688 -18.01 -7.98 12.41
CA SER A 688 -18.44 -7.69 13.76
C SER A 688 -18.32 -6.19 13.98
N PRO A 689 -19.28 -5.52 14.64
CA PRO A 689 -19.22 -4.09 14.95
C PRO A 689 -18.03 -3.65 15.82
N LEU A 690 -17.31 -4.60 16.40
CA LEU A 690 -16.07 -4.36 17.17
C LEU A 690 -14.80 -4.57 16.36
N GLY A 691 -14.92 -4.86 15.07
CA GLY A 691 -13.80 -5.25 14.22
C GLY A 691 -13.32 -6.68 14.46
N VAL A 692 -12.54 -7.20 13.53
CA VAL A 692 -11.76 -8.40 13.77
C VAL A 692 -10.58 -7.97 14.64
N PRO A 693 -10.25 -8.65 15.75
CA PRO A 693 -8.98 -8.43 16.44
C PRO A 693 -7.89 -8.48 15.38
N ALA A 694 -7.02 -7.49 15.33
CA ALA A 694 -5.94 -7.47 14.37
C ALA A 694 -5.21 -8.81 14.46
N SER A 695 -5.41 -9.65 13.44
CA SER A 695 -4.76 -10.95 13.34
C SER A 695 -3.35 -10.72 12.81
N GLY A 696 -2.40 -10.45 13.69
CA GLY A 696 -1.01 -10.27 13.33
C GLY A 696 -0.11 -10.33 14.57
N PRO A 697 1.19 -10.56 14.41
CA PRO A 697 2.16 -10.60 15.52
C PRO A 697 2.16 -9.33 16.38
N GLN A 698 1.64 -8.22 15.85
CA GLN A 698 1.47 -6.95 16.56
C GLN A 698 0.34 -6.98 17.60
N ALA A 699 -0.67 -7.84 17.41
CA ALA A 699 -1.73 -8.02 18.40
C ALA A 699 -1.25 -8.73 19.67
N ALA A 700 -0.20 -9.54 19.57
CA ALA A 700 0.35 -10.28 20.69
C ALA A 700 1.38 -9.50 21.53
N GLY A 701 1.94 -8.40 21.00
CA GLY A 701 2.98 -7.61 21.69
C GLY A 701 2.49 -6.30 22.32
N ALA A 702 1.28 -5.85 21.97
CA ALA A 702 0.65 -4.77 22.70
C ALA A 702 0.00 -5.38 23.93
N ALA A 703 0.63 -5.19 25.10
CA ALA A 703 -0.01 -5.44 26.37
C ALA A 703 -1.46 -4.94 26.28
N ASP A 704 -2.43 -5.83 26.57
CA ASP A 704 -3.83 -5.40 26.71
C ASP A 704 -3.80 -4.25 27.69
N PHE A 705 -3.92 -3.01 27.18
CA PHE A 705 -3.88 -1.83 28.03
C PHE A 705 -4.96 -2.02 29.09
N GLU A 706 -4.54 -2.17 30.34
CA GLU A 706 -5.50 -2.07 31.43
C GLU A 706 -6.25 -0.75 31.24
N MET A 707 -7.54 -0.79 31.53
CA MET A 707 -8.37 0.44 31.48
C MET A 707 -7.68 1.48 32.35
N PRO A 708 -7.37 2.70 31.81
CA PRO A 708 -6.63 3.69 32.55
C PRO A 708 -7.28 3.96 33.89
N ALA A 709 -6.48 4.00 34.96
CA ALA A 709 -6.96 4.14 36.33
C ALA A 709 -7.79 5.43 36.54
N PHE A 710 -7.56 6.46 35.71
CA PHE A 710 -8.28 7.73 35.79
C PHE A 710 -9.73 7.63 35.30
N LEU A 711 -10.14 6.60 34.56
CA LEU A 711 -11.52 6.46 34.10
C LEU A 711 -12.46 6.12 35.26
N PRO A 712 -13.56 6.85 35.46
CA PRO A 712 -14.53 6.52 36.49
C PRO A 712 -15.11 5.12 36.35
N GLN A 713 -15.36 4.45 37.46
CA GLN A 713 -15.91 3.09 37.46
C GLN A 713 -17.23 2.99 36.69
N GLN A 714 -18.08 4.02 36.76
CA GLN A 714 -19.32 4.11 36.01
C GLN A 714 -19.06 4.05 34.50
N GLU A 715 -18.08 4.83 33.99
CA GLU A 715 -17.76 4.87 32.56
C GLU A 715 -17.16 3.52 32.09
N ARG A 716 -16.35 2.84 32.92
CA ARG A 716 -15.86 1.49 32.63
C ARG A 716 -17.00 0.48 32.49
N THR A 717 -17.99 0.55 33.39
CA THR A 717 -19.17 -0.31 33.34
C THR A 717 -20.01 -0.03 32.11
N GLN A 718 -20.21 1.24 31.76
CA GLN A 718 -20.91 1.63 30.53
C GLN A 718 -20.18 1.14 29.27
N GLN A 719 -18.86 1.23 29.25
CA GLN A 719 -18.06 0.73 28.13
C GLN A 719 -18.18 -0.79 27.97
N ALA A 720 -18.12 -1.54 29.07
CA ALA A 720 -18.33 -2.99 29.03
C ALA A 720 -19.71 -3.36 28.47
N ALA A 721 -20.76 -2.66 28.93
CA ALA A 721 -22.11 -2.85 28.41
C ALA A 721 -22.24 -2.47 26.93
N LEU A 722 -21.60 -1.39 26.48
CA LEU A 722 -21.53 -0.99 25.08
C LEU A 722 -20.89 -2.08 24.22
N VAL A 723 -19.75 -2.60 24.64
CA VAL A 723 -19.03 -3.68 23.94
C VAL A 723 -19.89 -4.92 23.78
N GLU A 724 -20.61 -5.34 24.84
CA GLU A 724 -21.49 -6.51 24.77
C GLU A 724 -22.68 -6.27 23.82
N LYS A 725 -23.28 -5.08 23.83
CA LYS A 725 -24.33 -4.73 22.90
C LYS A 725 -23.84 -4.76 21.44
N LEU A 726 -22.69 -4.15 21.16
CA LEU A 726 -22.11 -4.15 19.82
C LEU A 726 -21.73 -5.56 19.34
N ARG A 727 -21.26 -6.44 20.23
CA ARG A 727 -20.98 -7.86 19.90
C ARG A 727 -22.22 -8.63 19.49
N ALA A 728 -23.39 -8.28 20.05
CA ALA A 728 -24.64 -8.96 19.76
C ALA A 728 -25.21 -8.58 18.38
N ILE A 729 -24.73 -7.50 17.76
CA ILE A 729 -25.18 -7.06 16.45
C ILE A 729 -24.59 -7.98 15.37
N PRO A 730 -25.40 -8.53 14.47
CA PRO A 730 -24.91 -9.38 13.38
C PRO A 730 -24.07 -8.59 12.38
N GLN A 731 -23.50 -9.30 11.41
CA GLN A 731 -22.79 -8.70 10.28
C GLN A 731 -23.65 -7.61 9.60
N ASP A 732 -22.97 -6.60 9.04
CA ASP A 732 -23.60 -5.40 8.48
C ASP A 732 -24.75 -5.69 7.50
N SER A 733 -24.51 -6.48 6.45
CA SER A 733 -25.53 -6.80 5.45
C SER A 733 -26.74 -7.52 6.06
N VAL A 734 -26.54 -8.34 7.09
CA VAL A 734 -27.59 -9.01 7.85
C VAL A 734 -28.36 -7.99 8.66
N HIS A 735 -27.65 -7.17 9.45
CA HIS A 735 -28.26 -6.12 10.28
C HIS A 735 -29.09 -5.14 9.44
N PHE A 736 -28.51 -4.60 8.35
CA PHE A 736 -29.24 -3.64 7.51
C PHE A 736 -30.39 -4.27 6.72
N THR A 737 -30.30 -5.55 6.36
CA THR A 737 -31.46 -6.25 5.79
C THR A 737 -32.58 -6.38 6.82
N GLN A 738 -32.26 -6.71 8.08
CA GLN A 738 -33.23 -6.79 9.18
C GLN A 738 -33.90 -5.44 9.42
N GLU A 739 -33.10 -4.36 9.54
CA GLU A 739 -33.61 -2.99 9.75
C GLU A 739 -34.48 -2.51 8.57
N SER A 740 -34.06 -2.82 7.33
CA SER A 740 -34.84 -2.48 6.13
C SER A 740 -36.19 -3.19 6.10
N LEU A 741 -36.22 -4.46 6.49
CA LEU A 741 -37.47 -5.23 6.57
C LEU A 741 -38.36 -4.73 7.72
N ALA A 742 -37.80 -4.36 8.86
CA ALA A 742 -38.51 -3.78 9.97
C ALA A 742 -39.13 -2.42 9.58
N LEU A 743 -38.37 -1.57 8.86
CA LEU A 743 -38.91 -0.31 8.32
C LEU A 743 -40.04 -0.58 7.32
N MET A 744 -39.88 -1.56 6.41
CA MET A 744 -40.95 -1.95 5.46
C MET A 744 -42.21 -2.42 6.14
N GLN A 745 -42.10 -3.14 7.26
CA GLN A 745 -43.27 -3.60 8.03
C GLN A 745 -44.02 -2.43 8.70
N ARG A 746 -43.31 -1.41 9.15
CA ARG A 746 -43.88 -0.21 9.80
C ARG A 746 -44.50 0.76 8.78
N ASP A 747 -43.78 1.01 7.71
CA ASP A 747 -44.17 1.93 6.63
C ASP A 747 -43.67 1.41 5.28
N ARG A 748 -44.52 0.67 4.60
CA ARG A 748 -44.23 0.15 3.28
C ARG A 748 -44.06 1.23 2.20
N ALA A 749 -44.60 2.43 2.45
CA ALA A 749 -44.56 3.54 1.51
C ALA A 749 -43.26 4.39 1.67
N ASP A 750 -42.48 4.17 2.73
CA ASP A 750 -41.25 4.94 2.94
C ASP A 750 -40.27 4.76 1.76
N PRO A 751 -39.91 5.84 1.06
CA PRO A 751 -39.04 5.79 -0.10
C PRO A 751 -37.64 5.26 0.20
N LEU A 752 -37.22 5.24 1.45
CA LEU A 752 -35.93 4.67 1.88
C LEU A 752 -35.90 3.15 1.77
N VAL A 753 -37.02 2.46 1.94
CA VAL A 753 -37.07 1.00 2.00
C VAL A 753 -36.47 0.33 0.77
N PRO A 754 -36.94 0.60 -0.48
CA PRO A 754 -36.39 -0.05 -1.66
C PRO A 754 -34.89 0.28 -1.86
N GLN A 755 -34.44 1.47 -1.51
CA GLN A 755 -33.05 1.85 -1.53
C GLN A 755 -32.24 1.04 -0.52
N ALA A 756 -32.66 1.01 0.73
CA ALA A 756 -31.97 0.30 1.81
C ALA A 756 -31.88 -1.20 1.56
N LEU A 757 -32.95 -1.83 1.09
CA LEU A 757 -32.93 -3.25 0.69
C LEU A 757 -31.96 -3.52 -0.45
N SER A 758 -31.94 -2.67 -1.49
CA SER A 758 -30.98 -2.79 -2.60
C SER A 758 -29.53 -2.70 -2.11
N VAL A 759 -29.26 -1.71 -1.25
CA VAL A 759 -27.91 -1.51 -0.67
C VAL A 759 -27.53 -2.70 0.18
N ALA A 760 -28.38 -3.15 1.09
CA ALA A 760 -28.11 -4.28 1.99
C ALA A 760 -27.82 -5.59 1.21
N VAL A 761 -28.57 -5.86 0.12
CA VAL A 761 -28.31 -7.00 -0.77
C VAL A 761 -26.93 -6.90 -1.41
N LYS A 762 -26.54 -5.71 -1.90
CA LYS A 762 -25.24 -5.49 -2.54
C LYS A 762 -24.08 -5.53 -1.55
N MET A 763 -24.29 -5.11 -0.33
CA MET A 763 -23.28 -5.21 0.76
C MET A 763 -22.80 -6.64 0.94
N ALA A 764 -23.70 -7.63 0.86
CA ALA A 764 -23.35 -9.04 1.02
C ALA A 764 -22.26 -9.55 0.06
N ARG A 765 -21.96 -8.83 -1.01
CA ARG A 765 -20.85 -9.14 -1.93
C ARG A 765 -19.48 -8.87 -1.31
N TYR A 766 -19.38 -7.86 -0.45
CA TYR A 766 -18.12 -7.28 0.01
C TYR A 766 -17.86 -7.48 1.50
N THR A 767 -18.79 -8.15 2.20
CA THR A 767 -18.68 -8.45 3.63
C THR A 767 -18.16 -9.87 3.86
N CYS A 768 -18.04 -10.25 5.12
CA CYS A 768 -17.68 -11.62 5.50
C CYS A 768 -18.71 -12.59 4.96
N GLN A 769 -18.33 -13.32 3.94
CA GLN A 769 -19.23 -14.21 3.21
C GLN A 769 -19.40 -15.53 3.97
N ASP A 770 -20.59 -15.74 4.50
CA ASP A 770 -21.02 -17.00 5.08
C ASP A 770 -22.48 -17.34 4.64
N LYS A 771 -22.93 -18.51 5.04
CA LYS A 771 -24.31 -18.96 4.72
C LYS A 771 -25.37 -18.00 5.26
N VAL A 772 -25.16 -17.40 6.43
CA VAL A 772 -26.13 -16.48 7.06
C VAL A 772 -26.27 -15.22 6.21
N VAL A 773 -25.15 -14.63 5.79
CA VAL A 773 -25.14 -13.49 4.86
C VAL A 773 -25.86 -13.81 3.58
N GLY A 774 -25.61 -14.99 2.97
CA GLY A 774 -26.28 -15.41 1.76
C GLY A 774 -27.80 -15.54 1.91
N ASP A 775 -28.25 -16.15 3.00
CA ASP A 775 -29.66 -16.32 3.31
C ASP A 775 -30.39 -14.97 3.50
N TRP A 776 -29.76 -14.00 4.19
CA TRP A 776 -30.32 -12.66 4.38
C TRP A 776 -30.28 -11.81 3.11
N SER A 777 -29.22 -11.89 2.31
CA SER A 777 -29.14 -11.25 0.99
C SER A 777 -30.29 -11.73 0.08
N ARG A 778 -30.58 -13.04 0.10
CA ARG A 778 -31.71 -13.64 -0.62
C ARG A 778 -33.05 -13.11 -0.12
N LYS A 779 -33.27 -13.05 1.22
CA LYS A 779 -34.48 -12.48 1.82
C LYS A 779 -34.69 -11.02 1.42
N GLY A 780 -33.62 -10.23 1.47
CA GLY A 780 -33.66 -8.81 1.07
C GLY A 780 -34.03 -8.65 -0.40
N LEU A 781 -33.44 -9.45 -1.30
CA LEU A 781 -33.79 -9.44 -2.72
C LEU A 781 -35.27 -9.82 -2.94
N GLN A 782 -35.74 -10.89 -2.32
CA GLN A 782 -37.11 -11.33 -2.43
C GLN A 782 -38.12 -10.26 -1.96
N ALA A 783 -37.83 -9.60 -0.81
CA ALA A 783 -38.64 -8.51 -0.32
C ALA A 783 -38.65 -7.30 -1.27
N LEU A 784 -37.50 -6.94 -1.83
CA LEU A 784 -37.37 -5.84 -2.78
C LEU A 784 -38.19 -6.08 -4.04
N HIS A 785 -38.07 -7.25 -4.65
CA HIS A 785 -38.78 -7.58 -5.91
C HIS A 785 -40.25 -7.82 -5.70
N ALA A 786 -40.67 -8.44 -4.58
CA ALA A 786 -42.07 -8.70 -4.30
C ALA A 786 -42.87 -7.43 -3.98
N ASN A 787 -42.26 -6.46 -3.30
CA ASN A 787 -42.93 -5.27 -2.79
C ASN A 787 -42.72 -4.02 -3.65
N TYR A 788 -41.57 -3.94 -4.37
CA TYR A 788 -41.16 -2.76 -5.15
C TYR A 788 -40.72 -3.11 -6.57
N PRO A 789 -41.47 -3.97 -7.33
CA PRO A 789 -40.99 -4.52 -8.61
C PRO A 789 -40.76 -3.46 -9.69
N LYS A 790 -41.43 -2.30 -9.58
CA LYS A 790 -41.32 -1.18 -10.52
C LYS A 790 -40.28 -0.15 -10.10
N SER A 791 -39.61 -0.33 -8.96
CA SER A 791 -38.61 0.61 -8.49
C SER A 791 -37.32 0.49 -9.28
N THR A 792 -36.62 1.60 -9.49
CA THR A 792 -35.28 1.62 -10.10
C THR A 792 -34.26 0.83 -9.26
N TRP A 793 -34.51 0.70 -7.96
CA TRP A 793 -33.69 -0.09 -7.03
C TRP A 793 -33.84 -1.59 -7.28
N ALA A 794 -35.06 -2.09 -7.50
CA ALA A 794 -35.26 -3.49 -7.90
C ALA A 794 -34.62 -3.79 -9.26
N ALA A 795 -34.83 -2.92 -10.26
CA ALA A 795 -34.22 -3.05 -11.57
C ALA A 795 -32.69 -3.11 -11.51
N SER A 796 -32.06 -2.35 -10.59
CA SER A 796 -30.62 -2.30 -10.40
C SER A 796 -30.04 -3.41 -9.50
N THR A 797 -30.90 -4.30 -8.94
CA THR A 797 -30.49 -5.39 -8.05
C THR A 797 -31.09 -6.70 -8.57
N PRO A 798 -30.57 -7.25 -9.68
CA PRO A 798 -31.18 -8.40 -10.35
C PRO A 798 -30.93 -9.75 -9.67
N TYR A 799 -29.95 -9.82 -8.77
CA TYR A 799 -29.56 -11.07 -8.08
C TYR A 799 -29.07 -10.79 -6.66
N TRP A 800 -29.02 -11.84 -5.87
CA TRP A 800 -28.48 -11.86 -4.51
C TRP A 800 -27.09 -12.50 -4.49
N TYR A 801 -26.34 -12.26 -3.43
CA TYR A 801 -25.00 -12.81 -3.25
C TYR A 801 -25.05 -13.96 -2.25
N GLY A 802 -24.77 -15.18 -2.74
CA GLY A 802 -24.67 -16.36 -1.91
C GLY A 802 -23.37 -16.35 -1.10
N GLY A 803 -23.46 -16.60 0.21
CA GLY A 803 -22.30 -16.98 0.99
C GLY A 803 -21.71 -18.30 0.46
N ARG A 804 -20.37 -18.40 0.45
CA ARG A 804 -19.65 -19.64 0.11
C ARG A 804 -19.58 -20.58 1.30
#